data_032561b90a596ae7e4eef342b4329e2d
#
_entry.id   032561b90a596ae7e4eef342b4329e2d
#
_cell.length_a   1.000
_cell.length_b   1.000
_cell.length_c   1.000
_cell.angle_alpha   90.00
_cell.angle_beta   90.00
_cell.angle_gamma   90.00
#
_symmetry.space_group_name_H-M   'P 1'
#
loop_
_entity.id
_entity.type
_entity.pdbx_description
1 polymer ?
#
loop_
_entity_poly.entity_id
_entity_poly.type
_entity_poly.pdbx_seq_one_letter_code
_entity_poly.pdbx_strand_id
1 'polypeptide(L)'
;MIYHVSVNGCDKAAGTKEAPFRTINRAAMIAAPGDTVLVHEGTYREWVDPQNGGLSDTKRITYAAAPGEHPVIKGSEVVTDWEHVEGTVWKKVLPNEMFGNYNPYATALTGDWLLQPSHYDAHTGDVYLNGVSLYEASSMEALYTAQRREIHCQNSWRLRDERILHPEQTVYQWFAEVEDESTTIYCNFQEADPNRELIEINVRQCCFCPKAIGVGYITVRGFEIAHAATPWNPPTAEQIGMVGPNWAKGWIIEDCDLHDAKTSAVCIGKEAASGHNLSTRFHRKSGHRYQAEAVYLALQFHGWSKENIGSHIIRNNVIHDCGQNAVVGHMGCVFSRIEHNHIYNIGVKHEFWGHEMAGIKLHAAIDVVIENNNFHDCTLGTWLDWQAQGARVTKNVYHHNDRDFMIEVTHGPCTVDHNLFLSDYSIDNHAQGTAFVHNVVAGLMKPVKVSDRATPYHMPHSTAVLGYLPVYGGDDRVMNNLILGRLENTPEEPKITRNLKNMCALYDEYSTPEEYATAFASAGRNAHSHRIFAKTPQAVYINGNAYSGYAKPFRAEVDPIEAKEMAASIDEVDGKWILKIKVPEAVASASCRAVTTENLGMPRVTEEAYENPDGTPIDFAKDILGNVRNGAVIPGPLASLKAGEQEIVVWER
;
A
#
# COMPACT_ATOMS: atom_id res chain seq x y z
N MET A 1 -4.38 28.83 18.95
CA MET A 1 -5.77 28.94 19.46
C MET A 1 -6.39 27.54 19.48
N ILE A 2 -7.45 27.29 20.27
CA ILE A 2 -8.23 26.05 20.19
C ILE A 2 -9.63 26.40 19.72
N TYR A 3 -10.05 25.80 18.62
CA TYR A 3 -11.43 25.87 18.12
C TYR A 3 -12.17 24.60 18.46
N HIS A 4 -13.41 24.71 18.84
CA HIS A 4 -14.31 23.58 19.11
C HIS A 4 -15.35 23.45 17.99
N VAL A 5 -15.59 22.22 17.56
CA VAL A 5 -16.58 21.86 16.55
C VAL A 5 -17.53 20.82 17.12
N SER A 6 -18.84 21.01 16.98
CA SER A 6 -19.86 20.07 17.45
C SER A 6 -21.07 20.11 16.48
N VAL A 7 -21.66 18.95 16.19
CA VAL A 7 -22.87 18.86 15.34
C VAL A 7 -24.03 19.72 15.86
N ASN A 8 -24.04 20.05 17.15
CA ASN A 8 -24.99 20.94 17.80
C ASN A 8 -24.55 22.41 17.80
N GLY A 9 -23.42 22.74 17.17
CA GLY A 9 -22.86 24.09 17.10
C GLY A 9 -23.51 24.97 16.02
N CYS A 10 -22.88 26.12 15.81
CA CYS A 10 -23.30 27.10 14.79
C CYS A 10 -22.08 27.73 14.12
N ASP A 11 -22.02 27.74 12.79
CA ASP A 11 -20.86 28.31 12.05
C ASP A 11 -20.73 29.84 12.15
N LYS A 12 -21.74 30.51 12.71
CA LYS A 12 -21.70 31.94 13.07
C LYS A 12 -21.21 32.18 14.49
N ALA A 13 -20.99 31.10 15.28
CA ALA A 13 -20.47 31.19 16.65
C ALA A 13 -18.98 31.56 16.68
N ALA A 14 -18.42 31.67 17.89
CA ALA A 14 -17.03 32.06 18.08
C ALA A 14 -16.03 30.88 17.96
N GLY A 15 -16.50 29.65 17.91
CA GLY A 15 -15.67 28.45 17.90
C GLY A 15 -15.05 28.11 19.26
N THR A 16 -15.61 28.65 20.37
CA THR A 16 -15.18 28.29 21.71
C THR A 16 -15.92 27.04 22.21
N LYS A 17 -15.50 26.49 23.34
CA LYS A 17 -16.16 25.34 23.94
C LYS A 17 -17.64 25.57 24.23
N GLU A 18 -17.98 26.79 24.68
CA GLU A 18 -19.36 27.20 25.00
C GLU A 18 -20.18 27.60 23.77
N ALA A 19 -19.50 27.94 22.67
CA ALA A 19 -20.12 28.36 21.42
C ALA A 19 -19.36 27.76 20.22
N PRO A 20 -19.43 26.41 20.02
CA PRO A 20 -18.66 25.71 19.01
C PRO A 20 -19.16 25.99 17.59
N PHE A 21 -18.31 25.80 16.62
CA PHE A 21 -18.72 25.72 15.21
C PHE A 21 -19.56 24.46 14.97
N ARG A 22 -20.37 24.47 13.92
CA ARG A 22 -21.16 23.31 13.51
C ARG A 22 -20.37 22.38 12.58
N THR A 23 -19.56 22.95 11.69
CA THR A 23 -18.82 22.19 10.67
C THR A 23 -17.32 22.28 10.89
N ILE A 24 -16.61 21.20 10.53
CA ILE A 24 -15.13 21.18 10.56
C ILE A 24 -14.60 22.17 9.51
N ASN A 25 -15.28 22.28 8.36
CA ASN A 25 -14.92 23.25 7.31
C ASN A 25 -14.91 24.68 7.79
N ARG A 26 -15.83 25.06 8.71
CA ARG A 26 -15.81 26.42 9.26
C ARG A 26 -14.53 26.70 10.02
N ALA A 27 -14.03 25.74 10.79
CA ALA A 27 -12.74 25.83 11.46
C ALA A 27 -11.57 25.79 10.45
N ALA A 28 -11.67 24.94 9.43
CA ALA A 28 -10.65 24.78 8.38
C ALA A 28 -10.41 26.06 7.56
N MET A 29 -11.42 26.91 7.42
CA MET A 29 -11.32 28.20 6.74
C MET A 29 -10.48 29.23 7.52
N ILE A 30 -10.38 29.12 8.85
CA ILE A 30 -9.79 30.16 9.69
C ILE A 30 -8.61 29.71 10.54
N ALA A 31 -8.45 28.40 10.73
CA ALA A 31 -7.33 27.85 11.50
C ALA A 31 -5.99 28.34 10.94
N ALA A 32 -5.08 28.75 11.81
CA ALA A 32 -3.78 29.29 11.49
C ALA A 32 -2.65 28.44 12.09
N PRO A 33 -1.38 28.60 11.64
CA PRO A 33 -0.26 27.82 12.15
C PRO A 33 -0.13 27.83 13.69
N GLY A 34 -0.19 26.64 14.29
CA GLY A 34 -0.17 26.44 15.75
C GLY A 34 -1.55 26.33 16.38
N ASP A 35 -2.64 26.40 15.59
CA ASP A 35 -3.99 26.20 16.10
C ASP A 35 -4.36 24.73 16.15
N THR A 36 -5.32 24.42 17.05
CA THR A 36 -5.94 23.09 17.18
C THR A 36 -7.45 23.21 16.97
N VAL A 37 -8.00 22.35 16.15
CA VAL A 37 -9.44 22.16 15.93
C VAL A 37 -9.83 20.88 16.66
N LEU A 38 -10.55 21.00 17.78
CA LEU A 38 -11.10 19.87 18.54
C LEU A 38 -12.52 19.59 18.07
N VAL A 39 -12.71 18.40 17.55
CA VAL A 39 -13.99 17.94 17.00
C VAL A 39 -14.65 17.01 18.01
N HIS A 40 -15.87 17.35 18.41
CA HIS A 40 -16.66 16.60 19.37
C HIS A 40 -17.46 15.49 18.70
N GLU A 41 -17.92 14.54 19.49
CA GLU A 41 -18.76 13.39 19.11
C GLU A 41 -19.85 13.79 18.11
N GLY A 42 -20.01 13.01 17.05
CA GLY A 42 -21.02 13.17 16.02
C GLY A 42 -20.57 12.77 14.63
N THR A 43 -21.51 12.69 13.70
CA THR A 43 -21.22 12.39 12.30
C THR A 43 -21.23 13.68 11.47
N TYR A 44 -20.10 13.98 10.85
CA TYR A 44 -19.84 15.15 10.01
C TYR A 44 -19.84 14.73 8.55
N ARG A 45 -20.89 15.10 7.81
CA ARG A 45 -21.05 14.75 6.40
C ARG A 45 -20.55 15.89 5.54
N GLU A 46 -19.23 15.95 5.39
CA GLU A 46 -18.58 17.06 4.70
C GLU A 46 -17.25 16.63 4.05
N TRP A 47 -16.80 17.35 3.08
CA TRP A 47 -15.44 17.33 2.60
C TRP A 47 -14.68 18.46 3.31
N VAL A 48 -13.83 18.13 4.24
CA VAL A 48 -12.98 19.09 4.95
C VAL A 48 -11.86 19.56 4.03
N ASP A 49 -11.86 20.86 3.75
CA ASP A 49 -10.92 21.53 2.83
C ASP A 49 -10.08 22.57 3.58
N PRO A 50 -8.96 22.19 4.24
CA PRO A 50 -8.08 23.14 4.93
C PRO A 50 -7.56 24.22 3.98
N GLN A 51 -7.81 25.49 4.33
CA GLN A 51 -7.37 26.62 3.53
C GLN A 51 -5.95 27.09 3.88
N ASN A 52 -5.49 26.78 5.09
CA ASN A 52 -4.17 27.15 5.59
C ASN A 52 -3.41 25.89 6.02
N GLY A 53 -2.09 25.92 5.84
CA GLY A 53 -1.16 24.94 6.39
C GLY A 53 -0.44 25.45 7.62
N GLY A 54 0.22 24.55 8.35
CA GLY A 54 1.22 24.92 9.34
C GLY A 54 2.49 25.48 8.69
N LEU A 55 3.45 25.91 9.50
CA LEU A 55 4.73 26.45 9.04
C LEU A 55 5.90 25.48 9.22
N SER A 56 5.79 24.57 10.16
CA SER A 56 6.84 23.60 10.52
C SER A 56 6.28 22.49 11.41
N ASP A 57 7.09 21.52 11.74
CA ASP A 57 6.72 20.45 12.68
C ASP A 57 6.29 20.95 14.06
N THR A 58 6.80 22.09 14.50
CA THR A 58 6.45 22.72 15.78
C THR A 58 5.31 23.73 15.68
N LYS A 59 4.89 24.10 14.47
CA LYS A 59 3.78 25.04 14.21
C LYS A 59 2.80 24.45 13.20
N ARG A 60 2.29 23.26 13.50
CA ARG A 60 1.28 22.55 12.72
C ARG A 60 -0.12 23.12 12.93
N ILE A 61 -1.04 22.85 12.04
CA ILE A 61 -2.47 22.95 12.33
C ILE A 61 -2.94 21.52 12.64
N THR A 62 -3.57 21.35 13.80
CA THR A 62 -4.02 20.04 14.26
C THR A 62 -5.55 19.97 14.23
N TYR A 63 -6.09 18.98 13.53
CA TYR A 63 -7.48 18.58 13.61
C TYR A 63 -7.53 17.27 14.39
N ALA A 64 -8.23 17.27 15.51
CA ALA A 64 -8.24 16.11 16.40
C ALA A 64 -9.62 15.85 17.00
N ALA A 65 -9.92 14.58 17.24
CA ALA A 65 -11.02 14.20 18.10
C ALA A 65 -10.84 14.80 19.50
N ALA A 66 -11.91 15.23 20.12
CA ALA A 66 -11.88 15.64 21.54
C ALA A 66 -11.53 14.42 22.41
N PRO A 67 -10.79 14.60 23.50
CA PRO A 67 -10.31 13.49 24.31
C PRO A 67 -11.42 12.56 24.80
N GLY A 68 -11.36 11.28 24.41
CA GLY A 68 -12.33 10.24 24.78
C GLY A 68 -13.61 10.26 23.92
N GLU A 69 -13.64 11.04 22.85
CA GLU A 69 -14.75 11.13 21.90
C GLU A 69 -14.33 10.53 20.54
N HIS A 70 -15.32 10.08 19.75
CA HIS A 70 -15.10 9.38 18.48
C HIS A 70 -15.90 10.05 17.33
N PRO A 71 -15.51 11.24 16.89
CA PRO A 71 -16.16 11.91 15.75
C PRO A 71 -15.93 11.18 14.45
N VAL A 72 -16.98 11.13 13.62
CA VAL A 72 -16.97 10.43 12.33
C VAL A 72 -17.08 11.44 11.19
N ILE A 73 -16.21 11.35 10.18
CA ILE A 73 -16.31 12.14 8.95
C ILE A 73 -16.73 11.22 7.82
N LYS A 74 -17.85 11.50 7.16
CA LYS A 74 -18.39 10.65 6.08
C LYS A 74 -18.54 11.38 4.76
N GLY A 75 -18.13 10.70 3.70
CA GLY A 75 -18.41 11.11 2.31
C GLY A 75 -19.82 10.81 1.83
N SER A 76 -20.62 10.12 2.65
CA SER A 76 -21.98 9.69 2.35
C SER A 76 -23.06 10.61 2.92
N GLU A 77 -24.28 10.45 2.40
CA GLU A 77 -25.54 10.99 2.96
C GLU A 77 -26.51 9.86 3.29
N VAL A 78 -27.37 10.09 4.29
CA VAL A 78 -28.46 9.17 4.63
C VAL A 78 -29.61 9.34 3.63
N VAL A 79 -30.14 8.22 3.14
CA VAL A 79 -31.26 8.19 2.20
C VAL A 79 -32.43 7.41 2.80
N THR A 80 -33.58 8.02 2.85
CA THR A 80 -34.83 7.46 3.39
C THR A 80 -35.93 7.43 2.31
N ASP A 81 -37.11 6.91 2.66
CA ASP A 81 -38.29 6.88 1.79
C ASP A 81 -38.02 6.14 0.47
N TRP A 82 -37.48 4.92 0.59
CA TRP A 82 -37.29 4.00 -0.51
C TRP A 82 -38.63 3.44 -0.99
N GLU A 83 -38.80 3.37 -2.30
CA GLU A 83 -40.00 2.82 -2.96
C GLU A 83 -39.74 1.36 -3.33
N HIS A 84 -40.64 0.48 -2.92
CA HIS A 84 -40.60 -0.92 -3.35
C HIS A 84 -40.95 -1.04 -4.84
N VAL A 85 -40.16 -1.77 -5.60
CA VAL A 85 -40.37 -2.00 -7.04
C VAL A 85 -40.96 -3.38 -7.26
N GLU A 86 -40.19 -4.43 -7.05
CA GLU A 86 -40.62 -5.82 -7.22
C GLU A 86 -39.66 -6.78 -6.47
N GLY A 87 -40.25 -7.83 -5.86
CA GLY A 87 -39.42 -8.84 -5.14
C GLY A 87 -38.62 -8.22 -4.00
N THR A 88 -37.29 -8.30 -4.08
CA THR A 88 -36.35 -7.74 -3.10
C THR A 88 -35.75 -6.40 -3.53
N VAL A 89 -36.24 -5.84 -4.66
CA VAL A 89 -35.67 -4.64 -5.26
C VAL A 89 -36.46 -3.40 -4.85
N TRP A 90 -35.71 -2.40 -4.42
CA TRP A 90 -36.20 -1.07 -4.04
C TRP A 90 -35.52 -0.01 -4.87
N LYS A 91 -36.13 1.19 -4.99
CA LYS A 91 -35.50 2.32 -5.67
C LYS A 91 -35.61 3.61 -4.90
N LYS A 92 -34.72 4.53 -5.19
CA LYS A 92 -34.79 5.93 -4.76
C LYS A 92 -34.43 6.85 -5.92
N VAL A 93 -35.30 7.85 -6.17
CA VAL A 93 -35.01 8.93 -7.12
C VAL A 93 -34.42 10.11 -6.36
N LEU A 94 -33.28 10.61 -6.80
CA LEU A 94 -32.55 11.71 -6.20
C LEU A 94 -32.35 12.83 -7.23
N PRO A 95 -32.50 14.10 -6.85
CA PRO A 95 -32.16 15.21 -7.75
C PRO A 95 -30.63 15.31 -7.93
N ASN A 96 -30.19 15.55 -9.17
CA ASN A 96 -28.74 15.66 -9.45
C ASN A 96 -28.07 16.85 -8.75
N GLU A 97 -28.84 17.86 -8.33
CA GLU A 97 -28.34 18.97 -7.50
C GLU A 97 -27.71 18.50 -6.20
N MET A 98 -28.13 17.34 -5.65
CA MET A 98 -27.54 16.73 -4.46
C MET A 98 -26.05 16.43 -4.62
N PHE A 99 -25.63 16.10 -5.81
CA PHE A 99 -24.24 15.72 -6.12
C PHE A 99 -23.37 16.92 -6.54
N GLY A 100 -23.95 18.10 -6.77
CA GLY A 100 -23.23 19.27 -7.25
C GLY A 100 -22.53 19.02 -8.58
N ASN A 101 -21.21 19.23 -8.61
CA ASN A 101 -20.42 19.03 -9.83
C ASN A 101 -19.83 17.60 -9.96
N TYR A 102 -20.11 16.73 -9.00
CA TYR A 102 -19.57 15.38 -8.98
C TYR A 102 -20.65 14.38 -8.59
N ASN A 103 -21.17 13.69 -9.61
CA ASN A 103 -22.12 12.59 -9.39
C ASN A 103 -21.38 11.25 -9.45
N PRO A 104 -21.19 10.56 -8.32
CA PRO A 104 -20.47 9.29 -8.28
C PRO A 104 -21.12 8.20 -9.12
N TYR A 105 -22.44 8.25 -9.31
CA TYR A 105 -23.21 7.25 -10.07
C TYR A 105 -23.16 7.46 -11.58
N ALA A 106 -22.71 8.65 -12.02
CA ALA A 106 -22.41 8.97 -13.42
C ALA A 106 -20.89 8.89 -13.73
N THR A 107 -20.06 8.78 -12.71
CA THR A 107 -18.60 8.84 -12.85
C THR A 107 -18.02 7.43 -12.87
N ALA A 108 -17.67 6.96 -14.07
CA ALA A 108 -17.05 5.66 -14.23
C ALA A 108 -15.60 5.64 -13.68
N LEU A 109 -15.22 4.52 -13.09
CA LEU A 109 -13.82 4.23 -12.78
C LEU A 109 -13.05 4.02 -14.07
N THR A 110 -12.12 4.92 -14.37
CA THR A 110 -11.31 4.87 -15.58
C THR A 110 -9.86 5.20 -15.27
N GLY A 111 -8.93 4.67 -16.05
CA GLY A 111 -7.54 5.06 -15.96
C GLY A 111 -6.56 4.01 -16.44
N ASP A 112 -5.30 4.40 -16.47
CA ASP A 112 -4.21 3.51 -16.84
C ASP A 112 -4.14 2.33 -15.87
N TRP A 113 -3.90 1.14 -16.42
CA TRP A 113 -3.80 -0.15 -15.69
C TRP A 113 -5.07 -0.64 -14.97
N LEU A 114 -6.21 0.03 -15.08
CA LEU A 114 -7.48 -0.55 -14.72
C LEU A 114 -7.87 -1.58 -15.79
N LEU A 115 -8.07 -2.83 -15.41
CA LEU A 115 -8.28 -3.96 -16.32
C LEU A 115 -9.69 -4.53 -16.27
N GLN A 116 -10.34 -4.49 -15.13
CA GLN A 116 -11.69 -5.04 -14.92
C GLN A 116 -12.54 -4.11 -14.05
N PRO A 117 -13.84 -4.17 -14.21
CA PRO A 117 -14.58 -5.01 -15.15
C PRO A 117 -14.38 -4.56 -16.59
N SER A 118 -14.39 -5.51 -17.54
CA SER A 118 -14.19 -5.24 -18.98
C SER A 118 -15.49 -5.21 -19.78
N HIS A 119 -16.63 -5.54 -19.16
CA HIS A 119 -17.91 -5.73 -19.80
C HIS A 119 -18.99 -4.72 -19.38
N TYR A 120 -18.70 -3.89 -18.37
CA TYR A 120 -19.48 -2.73 -17.95
C TYR A 120 -18.55 -1.69 -17.33
N ASP A 121 -19.02 -0.48 -17.19
CA ASP A 121 -18.30 0.59 -16.51
C ASP A 121 -18.68 0.58 -15.02
N ALA A 122 -17.76 0.17 -14.15
CA ALA A 122 -17.92 0.31 -12.71
C ALA A 122 -17.80 1.80 -12.32
N HIS A 123 -18.63 2.26 -11.39
CA HIS A 123 -18.69 3.65 -11.01
C HIS A 123 -18.02 3.94 -9.66
N THR A 124 -17.76 5.21 -9.38
CA THR A 124 -17.25 5.65 -8.08
C THR A 124 -18.34 5.67 -7.01
N GLY A 125 -19.61 5.50 -7.41
CA GLY A 125 -20.75 5.34 -6.53
C GLY A 125 -20.68 4.09 -5.64
N ASP A 126 -21.33 4.16 -4.49
CA ASP A 126 -21.56 3.03 -3.60
C ASP A 126 -22.78 3.25 -2.70
N VAL A 127 -23.38 2.15 -2.25
CA VAL A 127 -24.55 2.15 -1.34
C VAL A 127 -24.19 1.30 -0.13
N TYR A 128 -24.54 1.77 1.05
CA TYR A 128 -24.25 1.10 2.31
C TYR A 128 -25.53 0.74 3.06
N LEU A 129 -25.66 -0.51 3.45
CA LEU A 129 -26.71 -1.01 4.34
C LEU A 129 -26.10 -1.25 5.73
N ASN A 130 -26.50 -0.44 6.72
CA ASN A 130 -25.96 -0.51 8.08
C ASN A 130 -24.41 -0.44 8.12
N GLY A 131 -23.82 0.41 7.27
CA GLY A 131 -22.38 0.59 7.14
C GLY A 131 -21.68 -0.41 6.21
N VAL A 132 -22.36 -1.45 5.72
CA VAL A 132 -21.77 -2.45 4.82
C VAL A 132 -22.03 -2.07 3.36
N SER A 133 -20.97 -1.97 2.57
CA SER A 133 -21.02 -1.61 1.15
C SER A 133 -21.66 -2.73 0.30
N LEU A 134 -22.59 -2.37 -0.57
CA LEU A 134 -23.23 -3.26 -1.55
C LEU A 134 -22.34 -3.39 -2.79
N TYR A 135 -22.61 -4.41 -3.61
CA TYR A 135 -21.92 -4.62 -4.90
C TYR A 135 -22.64 -3.89 -6.03
N GLU A 136 -21.90 -3.33 -6.97
CA GLU A 136 -22.48 -2.78 -8.19
C GLU A 136 -22.93 -3.89 -9.15
N ALA A 137 -24.19 -3.85 -9.57
CA ALA A 137 -24.70 -4.76 -10.59
C ALA A 137 -24.36 -4.24 -11.99
N SER A 138 -23.98 -5.15 -12.90
CA SER A 138 -23.64 -4.78 -14.28
C SER A 138 -24.85 -4.36 -15.14
N SER A 139 -26.05 -4.65 -14.69
CA SER A 139 -27.33 -4.30 -15.36
C SER A 139 -28.51 -4.49 -14.41
N MET A 140 -29.66 -3.96 -14.78
CA MET A 140 -30.92 -4.23 -14.08
C MET A 140 -31.24 -5.73 -14.01
N GLU A 141 -31.00 -6.48 -15.07
CA GLU A 141 -31.22 -7.94 -15.06
C GLU A 141 -30.32 -8.62 -14.00
N ALA A 142 -29.05 -8.24 -13.91
CA ALA A 142 -28.14 -8.75 -12.91
C ALA A 142 -28.59 -8.41 -11.48
N LEU A 143 -29.14 -7.21 -11.26
CA LEU A 143 -29.68 -6.77 -9.97
C LEU A 143 -30.84 -7.68 -9.50
N TYR A 144 -31.78 -8.00 -10.41
CA TYR A 144 -32.93 -8.87 -10.08
C TYR A 144 -32.54 -10.32 -9.91
N THR A 145 -31.47 -10.77 -10.57
CA THR A 145 -31.00 -12.15 -10.57
C THR A 145 -29.72 -12.36 -9.77
N ALA A 146 -29.48 -11.47 -8.77
CA ALA A 146 -28.29 -11.48 -7.96
C ALA A 146 -27.96 -12.89 -7.41
N GLN A 147 -26.77 -13.39 -7.72
CA GLN A 147 -26.31 -14.71 -7.29
C GLN A 147 -25.07 -14.60 -6.41
N ARG A 148 -25.02 -15.45 -5.40
CA ARG A 148 -23.83 -15.59 -4.55
C ARG A 148 -22.63 -16.01 -5.40
N ARG A 149 -21.53 -15.26 -5.27
CA ARG A 149 -20.25 -15.54 -5.94
C ARG A 149 -19.20 -15.88 -4.90
N GLU A 150 -18.41 -16.91 -5.15
CA GLU A 150 -17.35 -17.38 -4.25
C GLU A 150 -15.95 -17.07 -4.81
N ILE A 151 -15.86 -16.92 -6.14
CA ILE A 151 -14.62 -16.69 -6.85
C ILE A 151 -14.80 -15.46 -7.73
N HIS A 152 -13.86 -14.52 -7.63
CA HIS A 152 -13.84 -13.35 -8.47
C HIS A 152 -13.39 -13.66 -9.88
N CYS A 153 -12.17 -14.18 -10.01
CA CYS A 153 -11.63 -14.56 -11.30
C CYS A 153 -10.58 -15.67 -11.18
N GLN A 154 -10.39 -16.37 -12.31
CA GLN A 154 -9.27 -17.26 -12.49
C GLN A 154 -8.14 -16.50 -13.17
N ASN A 155 -7.10 -16.16 -12.43
CA ASN A 155 -5.99 -15.38 -12.95
C ASN A 155 -4.75 -16.26 -13.16
N SER A 156 -4.24 -16.30 -14.40
CA SER A 156 -3.14 -17.19 -14.78
C SER A 156 -1.79 -16.85 -14.14
N TRP A 157 -1.62 -15.66 -13.58
CA TRP A 157 -0.38 -15.24 -12.91
C TRP A 157 -0.45 -15.19 -11.39
N ARG A 158 -1.58 -15.58 -10.81
CA ARG A 158 -1.73 -15.85 -9.38
C ARG A 158 -1.53 -17.30 -9.06
N LEU A 159 -1.14 -17.60 -7.83
CA LEU A 159 -0.97 -18.98 -7.38
C LEU A 159 -2.30 -19.76 -7.36
N ARG A 160 -3.40 -19.06 -7.11
CA ARG A 160 -4.74 -19.65 -7.00
C ARG A 160 -5.82 -18.69 -7.51
N ASP A 161 -7.03 -19.18 -7.60
CA ASP A 161 -8.19 -18.36 -7.89
C ASP A 161 -8.47 -17.41 -6.72
N GLU A 162 -8.81 -16.16 -7.02
CA GLU A 162 -9.17 -15.17 -6.00
C GLU A 162 -10.54 -15.49 -5.43
N ARG A 163 -10.57 -15.76 -4.14
CA ARG A 163 -11.83 -15.94 -3.41
C ARG A 163 -12.35 -14.61 -2.91
N ILE A 164 -13.66 -14.46 -2.98
CA ILE A 164 -14.35 -13.33 -2.35
C ILE A 164 -14.39 -13.61 -0.84
N LEU A 165 -13.97 -12.65 -0.04
CA LEU A 165 -13.86 -12.83 1.41
C LEU A 165 -15.23 -13.02 2.07
N HIS A 166 -16.25 -12.28 1.62
CA HIS A 166 -17.63 -12.31 2.11
C HIS A 166 -18.61 -12.65 0.98
N PRO A 167 -18.64 -13.91 0.52
CA PRO A 167 -19.46 -14.30 -0.62
C PRO A 167 -20.98 -14.13 -0.40
N GLU A 168 -21.45 -14.17 0.85
CA GLU A 168 -22.85 -13.89 1.23
C GLU A 168 -23.27 -12.45 0.95
N GLN A 169 -22.35 -11.50 0.91
CA GLN A 169 -22.63 -10.09 0.63
C GLN A 169 -22.84 -9.82 -0.86
N THR A 170 -22.37 -10.68 -1.75
CA THR A 170 -22.41 -10.47 -3.21
C THR A 170 -23.83 -10.46 -3.80
N VAL A 171 -24.84 -10.90 -3.04
CA VAL A 171 -26.26 -10.83 -3.44
C VAL A 171 -26.90 -9.48 -3.13
N TYR A 172 -26.29 -8.68 -2.25
CA TYR A 172 -26.73 -7.31 -1.99
C TYR A 172 -26.11 -6.41 -3.04
N GLN A 173 -26.93 -5.89 -3.94
CA GLN A 173 -26.43 -5.17 -5.12
C GLN A 173 -27.19 -3.85 -5.32
N TRP A 174 -26.52 -2.91 -5.97
CA TRP A 174 -27.12 -1.67 -6.44
C TRP A 174 -26.86 -1.46 -7.93
N PHE A 175 -27.73 -0.71 -8.58
CA PHE A 175 -27.61 -0.23 -9.95
C PHE A 175 -28.17 1.18 -10.04
N ALA A 176 -27.59 2.04 -10.88
CA ALA A 176 -28.08 3.40 -11.05
C ALA A 176 -28.40 3.74 -12.50
N GLU A 177 -29.46 4.49 -12.69
CA GLU A 177 -29.81 5.16 -13.94
C GLU A 177 -29.68 6.67 -13.72
N VAL A 178 -28.86 7.33 -14.53
CA VAL A 178 -28.61 8.77 -14.43
C VAL A 178 -29.20 9.47 -15.64
N GLU A 179 -30.12 10.38 -15.38
CA GLU A 179 -30.74 11.26 -16.35
C GLU A 179 -30.29 12.71 -16.15
N ASP A 180 -30.73 13.64 -16.99
CA ASP A 180 -30.29 15.04 -16.94
C ASP A 180 -30.56 15.72 -15.57
N GLU A 181 -31.71 15.44 -14.92
CA GLU A 181 -32.11 16.10 -13.69
C GLU A 181 -32.12 15.18 -12.47
N SER A 182 -32.03 13.86 -12.68
CA SER A 182 -32.21 12.89 -11.59
C SER A 182 -31.26 11.68 -11.73
N THR A 183 -30.93 11.10 -10.59
CA THR A 183 -30.28 9.80 -10.46
C THR A 183 -31.24 8.86 -9.73
N THR A 184 -31.60 7.76 -10.39
CA THR A 184 -32.41 6.69 -9.75
C THR A 184 -31.46 5.56 -9.33
N ILE A 185 -31.41 5.30 -8.04
CA ILE A 185 -30.65 4.18 -7.48
C ILE A 185 -31.61 3.05 -7.18
N TYR A 186 -31.33 1.86 -7.74
CA TYR A 186 -32.03 0.61 -7.48
C TYR A 186 -31.13 -0.27 -6.62
N CYS A 187 -31.71 -0.89 -5.58
CA CYS A 187 -30.98 -1.79 -4.71
C CYS A 187 -31.75 -3.08 -4.45
N ASN A 188 -31.03 -4.19 -4.49
CA ASN A 188 -31.52 -5.47 -4.03
C ASN A 188 -31.06 -5.66 -2.58
N PHE A 189 -31.95 -5.37 -1.63
CA PHE A 189 -31.68 -5.45 -0.20
C PHE A 189 -32.00 -6.83 0.41
N GLN A 190 -32.31 -7.81 -0.44
CA GLN A 190 -32.74 -9.13 0.00
C GLN A 190 -33.95 -9.02 0.95
N GLU A 191 -33.88 -9.56 2.15
CA GLU A 191 -34.96 -9.53 3.13
C GLU A 191 -35.05 -8.24 3.96
N ALA A 192 -34.10 -7.30 3.79
CA ALA A 192 -34.09 -6.05 4.55
C ALA A 192 -35.11 -5.04 4.01
N ASP A 193 -35.82 -4.34 4.92
CA ASP A 193 -36.64 -3.20 4.60
C ASP A 193 -35.85 -1.91 4.75
N PRO A 194 -35.42 -1.26 3.64
CA PRO A 194 -34.55 -0.09 3.68
C PRO A 194 -35.15 1.11 4.44
N ASN A 195 -36.44 1.12 4.66
CA ASN A 195 -37.11 2.19 5.43
C ASN A 195 -37.04 1.96 6.96
N ARG A 196 -36.47 0.84 7.39
CA ARG A 196 -36.22 0.50 8.80
C ARG A 196 -34.75 0.37 9.13
N GLU A 197 -33.89 0.44 8.11
CA GLU A 197 -32.43 0.29 8.21
C GLU A 197 -31.74 1.61 7.91
N LEU A 198 -30.46 1.72 8.28
CA LEU A 198 -29.62 2.84 7.90
C LEU A 198 -29.09 2.62 6.49
N ILE A 199 -29.62 3.39 5.53
CA ILE A 199 -29.10 3.38 4.16
C ILE A 199 -28.36 4.67 3.89
N GLU A 200 -27.11 4.54 3.44
CA GLU A 200 -26.26 5.67 3.08
C GLU A 200 -25.79 5.50 1.63
N ILE A 201 -25.52 6.60 0.96
CA ILE A 201 -24.93 6.65 -0.38
C ILE A 201 -23.72 7.59 -0.38
N ASN A 202 -22.63 7.23 -1.03
CA ASN A 202 -21.52 8.16 -1.15
C ASN A 202 -21.85 9.28 -2.15
N VAL A 203 -21.48 10.51 -1.80
CA VAL A 203 -21.74 11.70 -2.62
C VAL A 203 -20.53 12.60 -2.76
N ARG A 204 -19.44 12.33 -1.99
CA ARG A 204 -18.23 13.16 -1.98
C ARG A 204 -17.03 12.34 -2.39
N GLN A 205 -16.20 12.92 -3.25
CA GLN A 205 -14.98 12.29 -3.73
C GLN A 205 -13.93 12.12 -2.62
N CYS A 206 -13.96 12.99 -1.61
CA CYS A 206 -12.99 13.02 -0.53
C CYS A 206 -13.64 13.45 0.78
N CYS A 207 -13.08 13.03 1.92
CA CYS A 207 -13.53 13.43 3.24
C CYS A 207 -12.63 14.50 3.87
N PHE A 208 -11.31 14.40 3.72
CA PHE A 208 -10.37 15.35 4.32
C PHE A 208 -9.14 15.56 3.42
N CYS A 209 -9.22 16.54 2.53
CA CYS A 209 -8.14 16.85 1.59
C CYS A 209 -8.24 18.32 1.15
N PRO A 210 -7.16 19.09 1.20
CA PRO A 210 -7.15 20.45 0.66
C PRO A 210 -7.27 20.43 -0.86
N LYS A 211 -8.12 21.30 -1.41
CA LYS A 211 -8.22 21.51 -2.87
C LYS A 211 -7.00 22.23 -3.41
N ALA A 212 -6.38 23.08 -2.60
CA ALA A 212 -5.15 23.78 -2.96
C ALA A 212 -3.91 22.91 -2.71
N ILE A 213 -2.92 23.00 -3.60
CA ILE A 213 -1.60 22.39 -3.40
C ILE A 213 -0.80 23.17 -2.33
N GLY A 214 0.16 22.49 -1.70
CA GLY A 214 1.12 23.13 -0.79
C GLY A 214 0.59 23.39 0.64
N VAL A 215 -0.61 22.95 0.98
CA VAL A 215 -1.16 23.04 2.34
C VAL A 215 -0.51 21.97 3.22
N GLY A 216 0.65 22.27 3.75
CA GLY A 216 1.51 21.36 4.50
C GLY A 216 1.33 21.45 6.02
N TYR A 217 2.06 20.58 6.74
CA TYR A 217 2.13 20.54 8.21
C TYR A 217 0.76 20.51 8.92
N ILE A 218 -0.12 19.65 8.40
CA ILE A 218 -1.42 19.32 9.00
C ILE A 218 -1.27 18.04 9.81
N THR A 219 -1.95 17.97 10.96
CA THR A 219 -2.17 16.73 11.70
C THR A 219 -3.66 16.39 11.71
N VAL A 220 -4.01 15.16 11.36
CA VAL A 220 -5.35 14.57 11.44
C VAL A 220 -5.29 13.41 12.41
N ARG A 221 -6.05 13.47 13.52
CA ARG A 221 -5.92 12.50 14.61
C ARG A 221 -7.25 12.08 15.22
N GLY A 222 -7.42 10.76 15.38
CA GLY A 222 -8.47 10.18 16.20
C GLY A 222 -9.86 10.18 15.59
N PHE A 223 -9.97 10.26 14.27
CA PHE A 223 -11.24 10.23 13.53
C PHE A 223 -11.56 8.84 12.99
N GLU A 224 -12.83 8.49 12.95
CA GLU A 224 -13.34 7.56 11.94
C GLU A 224 -13.60 8.34 10.65
N ILE A 225 -13.09 7.87 9.50
CA ILE A 225 -13.31 8.51 8.20
C ILE A 225 -13.73 7.44 7.19
N ALA A 226 -14.88 7.62 6.53
CA ALA A 226 -15.46 6.58 5.70
C ALA A 226 -16.26 7.08 4.50
N HIS A 227 -16.61 6.16 3.59
CA HIS A 227 -17.60 6.30 2.53
C HIS A 227 -17.27 7.35 1.46
N ALA A 228 -15.99 7.46 1.05
CA ALA A 228 -15.59 8.38 0.00
C ALA A 228 -15.71 7.75 -1.41
N ALA A 229 -16.23 8.52 -2.36
CA ALA A 229 -16.35 8.16 -3.77
C ALA A 229 -15.05 8.45 -4.54
N THR A 230 -13.93 7.89 -4.08
CA THR A 230 -12.59 8.14 -4.63
C THR A 230 -12.43 7.55 -6.04
N PRO A 231 -11.68 8.22 -6.95
CA PRO A 231 -11.40 7.72 -8.30
C PRO A 231 -10.30 6.65 -8.29
N TRP A 232 -10.12 5.96 -9.42
CA TRP A 232 -8.94 5.12 -9.65
C TRP A 232 -7.65 5.94 -9.61
N ASN A 233 -6.64 5.45 -8.90
CA ASN A 233 -5.42 6.19 -8.55
C ASN A 233 -4.14 5.61 -9.21
N PRO A 234 -3.99 5.66 -10.56
CA PRO A 234 -2.73 5.28 -11.19
C PRO A 234 -1.69 6.40 -11.05
N PRO A 235 -0.39 6.10 -11.22
CA PRO A 235 0.66 7.13 -11.17
C PRO A 235 0.57 8.16 -12.30
N THR A 236 -0.23 7.88 -13.34
CA THR A 236 -0.42 8.75 -14.51
C THR A 236 -1.58 9.74 -14.36
N ALA A 237 -2.23 9.77 -13.20
CA ALA A 237 -3.33 10.70 -12.91
C ALA A 237 -3.07 11.47 -11.62
N GLU A 238 -3.84 12.52 -11.40
CA GLU A 238 -4.00 13.07 -10.06
C GLU A 238 -4.49 11.97 -9.12
N GLN A 239 -3.82 11.81 -7.98
CA GLN A 239 -4.19 10.78 -7.01
C GLN A 239 -4.99 11.42 -5.86
N ILE A 240 -6.27 11.07 -5.78
CA ILE A 240 -7.18 11.59 -4.76
C ILE A 240 -7.59 10.41 -3.87
N GLY A 241 -7.26 10.49 -2.58
CA GLY A 241 -7.72 9.56 -1.56
C GLY A 241 -8.85 10.13 -0.73
N MET A 242 -9.39 9.30 0.15
CA MET A 242 -10.40 9.73 1.12
C MET A 242 -9.82 10.78 2.09
N VAL A 243 -8.54 10.65 2.45
CA VAL A 243 -7.78 11.61 3.26
C VAL A 243 -6.36 11.77 2.75
N GLY A 244 -5.79 12.96 2.86
CA GLY A 244 -4.37 13.21 2.58
C GLY A 244 -4.03 14.60 2.11
N PRO A 245 -2.71 14.86 1.94
CA PRO A 245 -2.21 16.10 1.37
C PRO A 245 -2.50 16.18 -0.14
N ASN A 246 -2.49 17.40 -0.65
CA ASN A 246 -2.48 17.67 -2.07
C ASN A 246 -1.15 18.34 -2.42
N TRP A 247 -0.16 17.54 -2.88
CA TRP A 247 1.20 17.99 -3.22
C TRP A 247 1.81 18.93 -2.19
N ALA A 248 2.01 18.41 -0.97
CA ALA A 248 2.44 19.19 0.19
C ALA A 248 3.50 18.44 1.00
N LYS A 249 3.91 19.05 2.11
CA LYS A 249 4.92 18.51 3.02
C LYS A 249 4.38 18.30 4.42
N GLY A 250 4.88 17.24 5.08
CA GLY A 250 4.87 17.11 6.52
C GLY A 250 3.49 16.87 7.14
N TRP A 251 2.57 16.13 6.48
CA TRP A 251 1.31 15.70 7.10
C TRP A 251 1.54 14.58 8.12
N ILE A 252 0.72 14.56 9.16
CA ILE A 252 0.60 13.45 10.11
C ILE A 252 -0.85 12.98 10.10
N ILE A 253 -1.07 11.68 9.84
CA ILE A 253 -2.36 11.00 9.93
C ILE A 253 -2.17 9.89 10.95
N GLU A 254 -2.82 10.01 12.11
CA GLU A 254 -2.55 9.12 13.22
C GLU A 254 -3.80 8.80 14.05
N ASP A 255 -3.79 7.60 14.66
CA ASP A 255 -4.84 7.14 15.58
C ASP A 255 -6.26 7.17 14.95
N CYS A 256 -6.36 7.01 13.63
CA CYS A 256 -7.62 7.07 12.88
C CYS A 256 -8.10 5.66 12.49
N ASP A 257 -9.42 5.54 12.30
CA ASP A 257 -10.08 4.40 11.65
C ASP A 257 -10.55 4.85 10.26
N LEU A 258 -9.96 4.27 9.20
CA LEU A 258 -10.13 4.70 7.82
C LEU A 258 -10.67 3.55 6.98
N HIS A 259 -11.91 3.64 6.47
CA HIS A 259 -12.52 2.51 5.81
C HIS A 259 -13.52 2.89 4.71
N ASP A 260 -13.90 1.92 3.90
CA ASP A 260 -14.90 2.06 2.85
C ASP A 260 -14.66 3.24 1.89
N ALA A 261 -13.39 3.46 1.52
CA ALA A 261 -13.07 4.26 0.36
C ALA A 261 -13.32 3.45 -0.91
N LYS A 262 -14.03 4.00 -1.91
CA LYS A 262 -14.29 3.27 -3.17
C LYS A 262 -13.00 2.75 -3.79
N THR A 263 -11.92 3.54 -3.73
CA THR A 263 -10.59 3.13 -4.18
C THR A 263 -9.56 3.24 -3.06
N SER A 264 -8.99 4.41 -2.79
CA SER A 264 -7.87 4.57 -1.87
C SER A 264 -8.23 5.38 -0.63
N ALA A 265 -7.84 4.90 0.57
CA ALA A 265 -8.09 5.60 1.82
C ALA A 265 -7.15 6.81 1.96
N VAL A 266 -5.85 6.59 2.03
CA VAL A 266 -4.86 7.66 2.19
C VAL A 266 -4.11 7.87 0.89
N CYS A 267 -4.09 9.11 0.39
CA CYS A 267 -3.24 9.49 -0.72
C CYS A 267 -2.16 10.48 -0.24
N ILE A 268 -0.89 10.10 -0.41
CA ILE A 268 0.29 10.97 -0.21
C ILE A 268 0.97 11.26 -1.55
N GLY A 269 0.17 11.40 -2.58
CA GLY A 269 0.48 11.18 -3.95
C GLY A 269 0.94 12.36 -4.77
N LYS A 270 0.20 12.70 -5.81
CA LYS A 270 0.68 13.38 -7.00
C LYS A 270 -0.23 14.55 -7.35
N GLU A 271 0.38 15.68 -7.73
CA GLU A 271 -0.39 16.83 -8.15
C GLU A 271 -0.88 16.72 -9.62
N ALA A 272 -1.93 17.45 -9.97
CA ALA A 272 -2.65 17.32 -11.23
C ALA A 272 -1.81 17.64 -12.48
N ALA A 273 -0.88 18.60 -12.41
CA ALA A 273 -0.12 19.05 -13.58
C ALA A 273 0.85 17.99 -14.12
N SER A 274 1.28 17.03 -13.30
CA SER A 274 2.13 15.91 -13.70
C SER A 274 1.36 14.64 -14.09
N GLY A 275 0.03 14.67 -14.14
CA GLY A 275 -0.81 13.52 -14.47
C GLY A 275 -1.97 13.86 -15.40
N HIS A 276 -2.27 12.98 -16.34
CA HIS A 276 -3.35 13.16 -17.30
C HIS A 276 -4.10 11.87 -17.66
N ASN A 277 -3.77 10.74 -17.00
CA ASN A 277 -4.43 9.44 -17.15
C ASN A 277 -4.56 8.94 -18.61
N LEU A 278 -3.59 9.27 -19.47
CA LEU A 278 -3.65 9.01 -20.91
C LEU A 278 -2.38 8.33 -21.45
N SER A 279 -1.60 7.64 -20.60
CA SER A 279 -0.29 7.14 -21.00
C SER A 279 -0.36 5.73 -21.56
N THR A 280 -0.68 4.75 -20.74
CA THR A 280 -0.57 3.34 -21.11
C THR A 280 -1.87 2.79 -21.68
N ARG A 281 -2.99 2.95 -20.97
CA ARG A 281 -4.29 2.41 -21.39
C ARG A 281 -4.75 2.98 -22.73
N PHE A 282 -4.51 4.27 -22.97
CA PHE A 282 -4.92 4.93 -24.19
C PHE A 282 -3.81 5.01 -25.25
N HIS A 283 -2.71 4.29 -25.06
CA HIS A 283 -1.58 4.15 -26.00
C HIS A 283 -0.95 5.47 -26.47
N ARG A 284 -1.00 6.52 -25.66
CA ARG A 284 -0.39 7.81 -26.01
C ARG A 284 1.10 7.87 -25.74
N LYS A 285 1.57 7.19 -24.68
CA LYS A 285 2.98 7.12 -24.30
C LYS A 285 3.29 5.73 -23.77
N SER A 286 4.54 5.30 -23.87
CA SER A 286 5.00 4.16 -23.09
C SER A 286 5.15 4.55 -21.63
N GLY A 287 5.04 3.56 -20.72
CA GLY A 287 5.29 3.78 -19.29
C GLY A 287 6.64 4.43 -19.01
N HIS A 288 7.70 4.02 -19.71
CA HIS A 288 9.04 4.61 -19.59
C HIS A 288 9.07 6.10 -19.92
N ARG A 289 8.44 6.48 -21.05
CA ARG A 289 8.39 7.88 -21.47
C ARG A 289 7.59 8.73 -20.47
N TYR A 290 6.44 8.22 -20.06
CA TYR A 290 5.62 8.88 -19.06
C TYR A 290 6.44 9.12 -17.76
N GLN A 291 7.10 8.08 -17.27
CA GLN A 291 7.89 8.16 -16.04
C GLN A 291 8.97 9.24 -16.12
N ALA A 292 9.72 9.27 -17.21
CA ALA A 292 10.75 10.29 -17.42
C ALA A 292 10.16 11.71 -17.49
N GLU A 293 9.09 11.90 -18.27
CA GLU A 293 8.45 13.22 -18.41
C GLU A 293 7.87 13.71 -17.07
N ALA A 294 7.17 12.86 -16.32
CA ALA A 294 6.58 13.23 -15.03
C ALA A 294 7.64 13.67 -14.01
N VAL A 295 8.73 12.93 -13.89
CA VAL A 295 9.84 13.27 -12.99
C VAL A 295 10.48 14.60 -13.37
N TYR A 296 10.80 14.83 -14.64
CA TYR A 296 11.43 16.09 -15.06
C TYR A 296 10.49 17.29 -14.92
N LEU A 297 9.19 17.11 -15.19
CA LEU A 297 8.20 18.16 -14.97
C LEU A 297 8.07 18.51 -13.47
N ALA A 298 8.02 17.52 -12.62
CA ALA A 298 7.95 17.70 -11.17
C ALA A 298 9.18 18.46 -10.62
N LEU A 299 10.38 18.10 -11.07
CA LEU A 299 11.62 18.78 -10.69
C LEU A 299 11.68 20.23 -11.17
N GLN A 300 11.29 20.47 -12.42
CA GLN A 300 11.45 21.80 -13.05
C GLN A 300 10.34 22.78 -12.68
N PHE A 301 9.11 22.31 -12.50
CA PHE A 301 7.96 23.20 -12.46
C PHE A 301 7.08 23.02 -11.22
N HIS A 302 7.21 21.89 -10.49
CA HIS A 302 6.28 21.55 -9.41
C HIS A 302 6.97 21.44 -8.04
N GLY A 303 8.24 21.88 -7.95
CA GLY A 303 8.97 21.98 -6.69
C GLY A 303 9.25 20.67 -5.98
N TRP A 304 9.35 19.56 -6.74
CA TRP A 304 9.62 18.25 -6.16
C TRP A 304 11.02 18.18 -5.56
N SER A 305 11.11 18.44 -4.28
CA SER A 305 12.35 18.43 -3.49
C SER A 305 12.07 18.07 -2.03
N LYS A 306 13.12 17.67 -1.32
CA LYS A 306 13.06 17.34 0.12
C LYS A 306 12.57 18.51 0.99
N GLU A 307 12.84 19.74 0.56
CA GLU A 307 12.43 20.96 1.27
C GLU A 307 10.93 21.23 1.15
N ASN A 308 10.30 20.83 0.04
CA ASN A 308 8.96 21.27 -0.30
C ASN A 308 7.90 20.18 -0.20
N ILE A 309 8.24 18.90 -0.47
CA ILE A 309 7.26 17.83 -0.69
C ILE A 309 7.63 16.61 0.16
N GLY A 310 6.61 15.84 0.59
CA GLY A 310 6.80 14.57 1.27
C GLY A 310 6.99 14.70 2.78
N SER A 311 7.77 13.82 3.37
CA SER A 311 8.00 13.74 4.84
C SER A 311 6.69 13.57 5.63
N HIS A 312 5.76 12.79 5.12
CA HIS A 312 4.51 12.47 5.79
C HIS A 312 4.70 11.36 6.81
N ILE A 313 3.88 11.36 7.85
CA ILE A 313 3.83 10.30 8.87
C ILE A 313 2.41 9.75 8.89
N ILE A 314 2.26 8.45 8.63
CA ILE A 314 1.00 7.73 8.70
C ILE A 314 1.20 6.61 9.73
N ARG A 315 0.58 6.76 10.91
CA ARG A 315 0.86 5.84 12.00
C ARG A 315 -0.33 5.54 12.91
N ASN A 316 -0.29 4.37 13.52
CA ASN A 316 -1.28 3.90 14.50
C ASN A 316 -2.72 3.90 13.94
N ASN A 317 -2.89 3.82 12.63
CA ASN A 317 -4.22 3.79 12.03
C ASN A 317 -4.69 2.36 11.83
N VAL A 318 -6.00 2.20 11.80
CA VAL A 318 -6.67 1.03 11.23
C VAL A 318 -7.16 1.44 9.86
N ILE A 319 -6.78 0.71 8.81
CA ILE A 319 -7.16 1.05 7.42
C ILE A 319 -7.69 -0.22 6.76
N HIS A 320 -8.97 -0.23 6.38
CA HIS A 320 -9.60 -1.46 5.92
C HIS A 320 -10.74 -1.24 4.93
N ASP A 321 -11.17 -2.33 4.30
CA ASP A 321 -12.33 -2.37 3.40
C ASP A 321 -12.29 -1.30 2.29
N CYS A 322 -11.10 -1.07 1.71
CA CYS A 322 -10.90 -0.14 0.61
C CYS A 322 -10.69 -0.87 -0.71
N GLY A 323 -11.28 -0.36 -1.79
CA GLY A 323 -11.34 -1.07 -3.07
C GLY A 323 -10.01 -1.17 -3.80
N GLN A 324 -9.06 -0.26 -3.58
CA GLN A 324 -7.77 -0.23 -4.26
C GLN A 324 -6.56 -0.23 -3.32
N ASN A 325 -6.40 0.81 -2.48
CA ASN A 325 -5.23 0.93 -1.61
C ASN A 325 -5.60 1.45 -0.22
N ALA A 326 -4.88 1.00 0.81
CA ALA A 326 -4.89 1.69 2.09
C ALA A 326 -4.08 3.00 1.99
N VAL A 327 -2.86 2.92 1.43
CA VAL A 327 -2.00 4.10 1.19
C VAL A 327 -1.47 4.06 -0.23
N VAL A 328 -1.68 5.15 -0.98
CA VAL A 328 -1.15 5.31 -2.33
C VAL A 328 -0.31 6.58 -2.45
N GLY A 329 0.75 6.54 -3.27
CA GLY A 329 1.54 7.73 -3.56
C GLY A 329 2.45 7.59 -4.77
N HIS A 330 2.61 8.70 -5.50
CA HIS A 330 3.59 8.85 -6.54
C HIS A 330 4.31 10.19 -6.38
N MET A 331 5.64 10.17 -6.26
CA MET A 331 6.50 11.34 -6.04
C MET A 331 6.23 12.11 -4.73
N GLY A 332 4.97 12.37 -4.38
CA GLY A 332 4.61 13.04 -3.12
C GLY A 332 4.92 12.23 -1.87
N CYS A 333 5.10 10.92 -1.99
CA CYS A 333 5.39 10.02 -0.87
C CYS A 333 6.84 10.08 -0.36
N VAL A 334 7.74 10.79 -1.04
CA VAL A 334 9.18 10.82 -0.70
C VAL A 334 9.44 11.21 0.75
N PHE A 335 10.46 10.61 1.37
CA PHE A 335 10.92 10.89 2.74
C PHE A 335 9.87 10.63 3.84
N SER A 336 8.84 9.83 3.55
CA SER A 336 7.72 9.58 4.46
C SER A 336 7.92 8.32 5.30
N ARG A 337 7.19 8.25 6.41
CA ARG A 337 7.15 7.09 7.31
C ARG A 337 5.72 6.56 7.39
N ILE A 338 5.56 5.26 7.22
CA ILE A 338 4.29 4.54 7.37
C ILE A 338 4.55 3.46 8.41
N GLU A 339 4.05 3.68 9.63
CA GLU A 339 4.50 2.91 10.78
C GLU A 339 3.34 2.51 11.72
N HIS A 340 3.39 1.28 12.21
CA HIS A 340 2.43 0.75 13.19
C HIS A 340 0.96 0.93 12.77
N ASN A 341 0.63 0.62 11.52
CA ASN A 341 -0.75 0.60 11.04
C ASN A 341 -1.24 -0.85 10.93
N HIS A 342 -2.54 -1.06 11.19
CA HIS A 342 -3.25 -2.29 10.92
C HIS A 342 -3.99 -2.14 9.60
N ILE A 343 -3.57 -2.87 8.57
CA ILE A 343 -4.07 -2.75 7.19
C ILE A 343 -4.65 -4.09 6.74
N TYR A 344 -5.94 -4.13 6.42
CA TYR A 344 -6.59 -5.37 6.01
C TYR A 344 -7.77 -5.15 5.06
N ASN A 345 -8.23 -6.22 4.42
CA ASN A 345 -9.35 -6.21 3.48
C ASN A 345 -9.18 -5.20 2.33
N ILE A 346 -7.95 -5.10 1.76
CA ILE A 346 -7.69 -4.17 0.66
C ILE A 346 -7.80 -4.87 -0.69
N GLY A 347 -8.75 -4.38 -1.52
CA GLY A 347 -9.03 -4.92 -2.84
C GLY A 347 -9.82 -6.23 -2.86
N VAL A 348 -10.26 -6.73 -1.72
CA VAL A 348 -10.89 -8.06 -1.58
C VAL A 348 -12.35 -8.13 -2.02
N LYS A 349 -13.03 -7.00 -2.16
CA LYS A 349 -14.38 -6.93 -2.70
C LYS A 349 -14.43 -7.34 -4.18
N HIS A 350 -13.33 -7.13 -4.90
CA HIS A 350 -13.17 -7.50 -6.32
C HIS A 350 -14.29 -6.99 -7.25
N GLU A 351 -14.81 -5.79 -7.02
CA GLU A 351 -15.72 -5.15 -7.98
C GLU A 351 -14.99 -4.72 -9.24
N PHE A 352 -13.75 -4.30 -9.07
CA PHE A 352 -12.84 -3.94 -10.15
C PHE A 352 -11.44 -4.50 -9.83
N TRP A 353 -10.59 -4.51 -10.84
CA TRP A 353 -9.22 -4.98 -10.69
C TRP A 353 -8.28 -4.28 -11.67
N GLY A 354 -7.04 -4.08 -11.24
CA GLY A 354 -5.97 -3.49 -12.04
C GLY A 354 -4.60 -3.71 -11.43
N HIS A 355 -3.57 -3.14 -12.09
CA HIS A 355 -2.19 -3.29 -11.66
C HIS A 355 -1.75 -2.31 -10.56
N GLU A 356 -2.65 -1.51 -10.02
CA GLU A 356 -2.32 -0.46 -9.05
C GLU A 356 -2.97 -0.71 -7.67
N MET A 357 -3.09 -1.98 -7.25
CA MET A 357 -3.80 -2.38 -6.01
C MET A 357 -2.85 -3.00 -5.00
N ALA A 358 -2.81 -2.42 -3.78
CA ALA A 358 -2.07 -2.97 -2.64
C ALA A 358 -2.49 -2.32 -1.32
N GLY A 359 -2.15 -2.92 -0.18
CA GLY A 359 -2.21 -2.23 1.12
C GLY A 359 -1.42 -0.92 1.06
N ILE A 360 -0.15 -0.98 0.70
CA ILE A 360 0.66 0.21 0.40
C ILE A 360 1.18 0.12 -1.03
N LYS A 361 0.85 1.11 -1.87
CA LYS A 361 1.31 1.20 -3.27
C LYS A 361 2.03 2.52 -3.51
N LEU A 362 3.35 2.47 -3.71
CA LEU A 362 4.16 3.67 -3.89
C LEU A 362 5.00 3.59 -5.15
N HIS A 363 5.00 4.68 -5.93
CA HIS A 363 5.96 4.98 -6.97
C HIS A 363 6.91 6.09 -6.51
N ALA A 364 8.16 6.07 -6.92
CA ALA A 364 9.19 7.01 -6.49
C ALA A 364 9.33 7.09 -4.96
N ALA A 365 9.33 5.94 -4.30
CA ALA A 365 9.51 5.84 -2.86
C ALA A 365 10.98 6.10 -2.48
N ILE A 366 11.39 7.38 -2.51
CA ILE A 366 12.75 7.78 -2.14
C ILE A 366 12.79 7.99 -0.63
N ASP A 367 13.70 7.30 0.06
CA ASP A 367 13.86 7.38 1.53
C ASP A 367 12.56 7.15 2.32
N VAL A 368 11.69 6.31 1.81
CA VAL A 368 10.45 5.93 2.52
C VAL A 368 10.74 4.79 3.50
N VAL A 369 10.25 4.93 4.71
CA VAL A 369 10.31 3.87 5.74
C VAL A 369 8.92 3.30 5.99
N ILE A 370 8.78 1.99 5.79
CA ILE A 370 7.56 1.22 6.10
C ILE A 370 7.92 0.26 7.23
N GLU A 371 7.48 0.57 8.45
CA GLU A 371 7.95 -0.12 9.65
C GLU A 371 6.81 -0.58 10.56
N ASN A 372 6.91 -1.82 11.06
CA ASN A 372 6.03 -2.34 12.11
C ASN A 372 4.54 -2.27 11.78
N ASN A 373 4.14 -2.45 10.51
CA ASN A 373 2.74 -2.56 10.11
C ASN A 373 2.30 -4.02 10.08
N ASN A 374 1.00 -4.25 10.24
CA ASN A 374 0.39 -5.55 10.09
C ASN A 374 -0.54 -5.54 8.87
N PHE A 375 -0.32 -6.47 7.92
CA PHE A 375 -1.07 -6.58 6.67
C PHE A 375 -1.70 -7.95 6.57
N HIS A 376 -3.02 -8.01 6.39
CA HIS A 376 -3.69 -9.27 6.10
C HIS A 376 -4.92 -9.10 5.21
N ASP A 377 -5.31 -10.19 4.56
CA ASP A 377 -6.46 -10.21 3.67
C ASP A 377 -6.43 -9.05 2.63
N CYS A 378 -5.25 -8.83 2.05
CA CYS A 378 -5.03 -7.86 0.99
C CYS A 378 -4.73 -8.59 -0.33
N THR A 379 -5.13 -8.00 -1.45
CA THR A 379 -4.71 -8.44 -2.79
C THR A 379 -3.18 -8.46 -2.92
N LEU A 380 -2.53 -7.47 -2.31
CA LEU A 380 -1.08 -7.37 -2.17
C LEU A 380 -0.78 -6.50 -0.94
N GLY A 381 0.10 -6.94 -0.05
CA GLY A 381 0.42 -6.19 1.17
C GLY A 381 1.13 -4.87 0.86
N THR A 382 2.37 -4.94 0.33
CA THR A 382 3.16 -3.74 -0.02
C THR A 382 3.75 -3.86 -1.42
N TRP A 383 3.60 -2.82 -2.22
CA TRP A 383 4.17 -2.72 -3.56
C TRP A 383 4.99 -1.43 -3.70
N LEU A 384 6.32 -1.59 -3.74
CA LEU A 384 7.25 -0.53 -4.15
C LEU A 384 7.46 -0.64 -5.65
N ASP A 385 7.02 0.35 -6.38
CA ASP A 385 7.10 0.40 -7.82
C ASP A 385 8.16 1.41 -8.28
N TRP A 386 8.26 1.62 -9.57
CA TRP A 386 9.31 2.36 -10.28
C TRP A 386 9.98 3.46 -9.47
N GLN A 387 11.34 3.49 -9.55
CA GLN A 387 12.26 4.45 -8.94
C GLN A 387 12.22 4.53 -7.40
N ALA A 388 11.85 3.45 -6.71
CA ALA A 388 12.12 3.36 -5.28
C ALA A 388 13.63 3.34 -5.04
N GLN A 389 14.13 4.16 -4.11
CA GLN A 389 15.55 4.27 -3.78
C GLN A 389 15.72 4.74 -2.33
N GLY A 390 16.65 4.18 -1.58
CA GLY A 390 16.79 4.45 -0.15
C GLY A 390 15.62 3.94 0.70
N ALA A 391 14.65 3.23 0.09
CA ALA A 391 13.47 2.76 0.80
C ALA A 391 13.80 1.60 1.74
N ARG A 392 13.17 1.59 2.92
CA ARG A 392 13.29 0.51 3.90
C ARG A 392 11.93 -0.04 4.31
N VAL A 393 11.78 -1.37 4.20
CA VAL A 393 10.60 -2.12 4.65
C VAL A 393 11.07 -3.05 5.76
N THR A 394 10.67 -2.77 7.00
CA THR A 394 11.25 -3.45 8.17
C THR A 394 10.22 -3.77 9.24
N LYS A 395 10.38 -4.94 9.89
CA LYS A 395 9.58 -5.38 11.03
C LYS A 395 8.08 -5.47 10.79
N ASN A 396 7.64 -5.57 9.54
CA ASN A 396 6.24 -5.73 9.21
C ASN A 396 5.82 -7.20 9.29
N VAL A 397 4.53 -7.39 9.53
CA VAL A 397 3.88 -8.70 9.56
C VAL A 397 2.92 -8.78 8.36
N TYR A 398 3.07 -9.80 7.52
CA TYR A 398 2.22 -10.07 6.36
C TYR A 398 1.68 -11.48 6.44
N HIS A 399 0.34 -11.64 6.34
CA HIS A 399 -0.28 -12.95 6.37
C HIS A 399 -1.63 -12.96 5.64
N HIS A 400 -2.07 -14.11 5.15
CA HIS A 400 -3.34 -14.29 4.45
C HIS A 400 -3.56 -13.35 3.25
N ASN A 401 -2.49 -12.75 2.71
CA ASN A 401 -2.56 -11.93 1.50
C ASN A 401 -2.45 -12.83 0.26
N ASP A 402 -2.96 -12.36 -0.89
CA ASP A 402 -2.67 -13.05 -2.16
C ASP A 402 -1.18 -12.96 -2.50
N ARG A 403 -0.55 -11.83 -2.19
CA ARG A 403 0.90 -11.61 -2.19
C ARG A 403 1.27 -10.70 -1.03
N ASP A 404 2.43 -10.92 -0.41
CA ASP A 404 2.86 -10.09 0.71
C ASP A 404 3.62 -8.84 0.24
N PHE A 405 4.63 -9.02 -0.61
CA PHE A 405 5.52 -7.93 -1.00
C PHE A 405 5.92 -8.02 -2.48
N MET A 406 5.85 -6.88 -3.16
CA MET A 406 6.38 -6.73 -4.51
C MET A 406 7.27 -5.49 -4.59
N ILE A 407 8.40 -5.64 -5.28
CA ILE A 407 9.26 -4.54 -5.66
C ILE A 407 9.59 -4.64 -7.15
N GLU A 408 9.38 -3.55 -7.91
CA GLU A 408 9.64 -3.61 -9.34
C GLU A 408 10.26 -2.33 -9.90
N VAL A 409 11.03 -2.52 -10.94
CA VAL A 409 11.70 -1.51 -11.76
C VAL A 409 12.39 -0.44 -10.95
N THR A 410 13.34 -0.86 -10.12
CA THR A 410 14.20 0.03 -9.33
C THR A 410 15.66 -0.43 -9.38
N HIS A 411 16.58 0.50 -9.18
CA HIS A 411 18.03 0.25 -9.12
C HIS A 411 18.55 0.02 -7.71
N GLY A 412 17.70 0.17 -6.68
CA GLY A 412 18.13 0.17 -5.28
C GLY A 412 18.87 1.48 -4.88
N PRO A 413 19.42 1.54 -3.66
CA PRO A 413 19.28 0.52 -2.63
C PRO A 413 17.84 0.46 -2.12
N CYS A 414 17.33 -0.74 -1.87
CA CYS A 414 16.12 -0.94 -1.09
C CYS A 414 16.42 -2.01 -0.04
N THR A 415 16.06 -1.76 1.23
CA THR A 415 16.31 -2.69 2.33
C THR A 415 14.99 -3.29 2.81
N VAL A 416 14.92 -4.62 2.83
CA VAL A 416 13.74 -5.39 3.26
C VAL A 416 14.23 -6.31 4.38
N ASP A 417 14.02 -5.90 5.64
CA ASP A 417 14.67 -6.57 6.75
C ASP A 417 13.71 -6.85 7.93
N HIS A 418 13.96 -7.94 8.65
CA HIS A 418 13.23 -8.35 9.84
C HIS A 418 11.70 -8.47 9.66
N ASN A 419 11.20 -8.73 8.45
CA ASN A 419 9.78 -8.91 8.20
C ASN A 419 9.36 -10.39 8.34
N LEU A 420 8.07 -10.59 8.59
CA LEU A 420 7.39 -11.87 8.53
C LEU A 420 6.52 -11.91 7.27
N PHE A 421 6.96 -12.60 6.23
CA PHE A 421 6.19 -12.86 5.01
C PHE A 421 5.60 -14.27 5.11
N LEU A 422 4.34 -14.38 5.54
CA LEU A 422 3.73 -15.65 5.92
C LEU A 422 2.69 -16.17 4.93
N SER A 423 2.35 -15.41 3.88
CA SER A 423 1.46 -15.87 2.82
C SER A 423 2.19 -16.79 1.83
N ASP A 424 1.42 -17.55 1.05
CA ASP A 424 1.97 -18.51 0.06
C ASP A 424 2.77 -17.83 -1.06
N TYR A 425 2.48 -16.57 -1.38
CA TYR A 425 3.30 -15.75 -2.28
C TYR A 425 3.93 -14.59 -1.49
N SER A 426 5.11 -14.84 -0.96
CA SER A 426 5.77 -13.92 -0.03
C SER A 426 6.44 -12.75 -0.75
N ILE A 427 7.28 -13.00 -1.77
CA ILE A 427 8.09 -11.95 -2.41
C ILE A 427 8.08 -12.09 -3.93
N ASP A 428 7.73 -10.99 -4.60
CA ASP A 428 7.83 -10.82 -6.05
C ASP A 428 8.84 -9.71 -6.36
N ASN A 429 10.06 -10.08 -6.81
CA ASN A 429 11.17 -9.16 -7.01
C ASN A 429 11.43 -8.94 -8.50
N HIS A 430 11.00 -7.79 -9.03
CA HIS A 430 11.21 -7.31 -10.40
C HIS A 430 12.22 -6.14 -10.43
N ALA A 431 13.12 -6.09 -9.48
CA ALA A 431 14.08 -5.00 -9.28
C ALA A 431 15.52 -5.50 -9.36
N GLN A 432 16.45 -4.63 -9.05
CA GLN A 432 17.85 -4.91 -8.79
C GLN A 432 18.33 -4.09 -7.59
N GLY A 433 19.36 -4.55 -6.90
CA GLY A 433 19.94 -3.83 -5.78
C GLY A 433 19.06 -3.83 -4.52
N THR A 434 18.27 -4.88 -4.30
CA THR A 434 17.47 -5.06 -3.09
C THR A 434 18.20 -5.93 -2.08
N ALA A 435 18.20 -5.55 -0.80
CA ALA A 435 18.76 -6.33 0.30
C ALA A 435 17.63 -6.96 1.13
N PHE A 436 17.50 -8.29 1.06
CA PHE A 436 16.59 -9.10 1.89
C PHE A 436 17.39 -9.68 3.05
N VAL A 437 17.16 -9.18 4.26
CA VAL A 437 18.02 -9.48 5.43
C VAL A 437 17.17 -9.87 6.63
N HIS A 438 17.47 -11.00 7.26
CA HIS A 438 16.81 -11.44 8.48
C HIS A 438 15.29 -11.57 8.42
N ASN A 439 14.69 -11.92 7.28
CA ASN A 439 13.25 -12.13 7.16
C ASN A 439 12.86 -13.59 7.43
N VAL A 440 11.58 -13.82 7.72
CA VAL A 440 10.90 -15.11 7.45
C VAL A 440 10.21 -15.01 6.09
N VAL A 441 10.51 -15.94 5.20
CA VAL A 441 9.88 -16.09 3.87
C VAL A 441 9.23 -17.45 3.83
N ALA A 442 7.94 -17.52 4.14
CA ALA A 442 7.24 -18.79 4.26
C ALA A 442 6.89 -19.39 2.91
N GLY A 443 6.41 -18.58 1.98
CA GLY A 443 5.94 -18.98 0.67
C GLY A 443 6.94 -18.76 -0.46
N LEU A 444 6.42 -18.45 -1.64
CA LEU A 444 7.21 -18.22 -2.86
C LEU A 444 8.00 -16.91 -2.78
N MET A 445 9.29 -16.96 -3.10
CA MET A 445 10.12 -15.81 -3.41
C MET A 445 10.58 -15.91 -4.87
N LYS A 446 10.26 -14.90 -5.69
CA LYS A 446 10.46 -14.97 -7.15
C LYS A 446 11.22 -13.74 -7.68
N PRO A 447 12.52 -13.86 -8.00
CA PRO A 447 13.21 -12.85 -8.79
C PRO A 447 12.83 -12.95 -10.28
N VAL A 448 12.54 -11.80 -10.90
CA VAL A 448 12.12 -11.70 -12.29
C VAL A 448 12.97 -10.68 -13.04
N LYS A 449 13.48 -11.05 -14.22
CA LYS A 449 14.21 -10.13 -15.09
C LYS A 449 13.23 -9.23 -15.85
N VAL A 450 13.48 -7.92 -15.82
CA VAL A 450 12.67 -6.89 -16.48
C VAL A 450 13.51 -5.97 -17.37
N SER A 451 14.48 -6.54 -18.08
CA SER A 451 15.48 -5.81 -18.86
C SER A 451 14.93 -4.97 -20.03
N ASP A 452 13.65 -5.08 -20.32
CA ASP A 452 12.90 -4.28 -21.29
C ASP A 452 12.32 -2.98 -20.66
N ARG A 453 12.47 -2.78 -19.36
CA ARG A 453 11.99 -1.60 -18.65
C ARG A 453 13.14 -0.77 -18.08
N ALA A 454 12.98 0.55 -18.12
CA ALA A 454 13.95 1.52 -17.63
C ALA A 454 13.28 2.50 -16.65
N THR A 455 14.05 3.01 -15.70
CA THR A 455 13.55 3.94 -14.69
C THR A 455 14.63 4.99 -14.36
N PRO A 456 14.22 6.20 -13.91
CA PRO A 456 15.15 7.14 -13.30
C PRO A 456 15.79 6.57 -12.04
N TYR A 457 17.02 7.01 -11.76
CA TYR A 457 17.65 6.85 -10.46
C TYR A 457 18.21 8.19 -9.98
N HIS A 458 18.37 8.33 -8.71
CA HIS A 458 18.53 9.61 -8.03
C HIS A 458 19.88 9.74 -7.35
N MET A 459 20.26 10.96 -7.04
CA MET A 459 21.34 11.18 -6.09
C MET A 459 20.93 10.70 -4.69
N PRO A 460 21.86 10.19 -3.90
CA PRO A 460 21.55 9.70 -2.55
C PRO A 460 20.72 10.72 -1.74
N HIS A 461 19.68 10.23 -1.07
CA HIS A 461 18.78 11.01 -0.20
C HIS A 461 18.16 12.25 -0.87
N SER A 462 17.92 12.19 -2.18
CA SER A 462 17.49 13.35 -2.98
C SER A 462 16.49 12.94 -4.08
N THR A 463 15.63 13.87 -4.45
CA THR A 463 14.78 13.78 -5.64
C THR A 463 15.53 14.09 -6.94
N ALA A 464 16.76 14.64 -6.86
CA ALA A 464 17.55 15.01 -8.03
C ALA A 464 17.91 13.78 -8.86
N VAL A 465 17.52 13.77 -10.12
CA VAL A 465 17.80 12.66 -11.05
C VAL A 465 19.28 12.65 -11.41
N LEU A 466 19.94 11.51 -11.19
CA LEU A 466 21.32 11.27 -11.61
C LEU A 466 21.36 10.62 -13.01
N GLY A 467 20.41 9.75 -13.33
CA GLY A 467 20.36 9.10 -14.62
C GLY A 467 19.08 8.34 -14.89
N TYR A 468 19.03 7.67 -16.04
CA TYR A 468 17.89 6.87 -16.49
C TYR A 468 18.43 5.63 -17.24
N LEU A 469 18.22 4.45 -16.67
CA LEU A 469 18.78 3.19 -17.18
C LEU A 469 17.77 2.04 -17.16
N PRO A 470 17.94 1.02 -18.03
CA PRO A 470 17.24 -0.26 -17.92
C PRO A 470 17.58 -0.98 -16.60
N VAL A 471 16.61 -1.70 -16.07
CA VAL A 471 16.78 -2.59 -14.92
C VAL A 471 17.15 -3.98 -15.42
N TYR A 472 18.36 -4.42 -15.13
CA TYR A 472 18.88 -5.71 -15.60
C TYR A 472 18.56 -6.89 -14.67
N GLY A 473 18.10 -6.61 -13.44
CA GLY A 473 17.89 -7.59 -12.37
C GLY A 473 19.20 -8.06 -11.73
N GLY A 474 19.10 -8.69 -10.58
CA GLY A 474 20.26 -9.08 -9.77
C GLY A 474 20.83 -7.92 -8.98
N ASP A 475 22.12 -7.95 -8.66
CA ASP A 475 22.77 -7.04 -7.69
C ASP A 475 22.08 -7.06 -6.30
N ASP A 476 21.40 -8.16 -6.01
CA ASP A 476 20.62 -8.36 -4.78
C ASP A 476 21.50 -8.97 -3.68
N ARG A 477 21.12 -8.67 -2.42
CA ARG A 477 21.68 -9.28 -1.21
C ARG A 477 20.59 -10.09 -0.54
N VAL A 478 20.82 -11.38 -0.34
CA VAL A 478 19.88 -12.27 0.35
C VAL A 478 20.63 -12.94 1.50
N MET A 479 20.47 -12.39 2.70
CA MET A 479 21.34 -12.74 3.83
C MET A 479 20.57 -13.05 5.09
N ASN A 480 20.92 -14.17 5.74
CA ASN A 480 20.40 -14.54 7.06
C ASN A 480 18.86 -14.63 7.15
N ASN A 481 18.18 -15.09 6.11
CA ASN A 481 16.74 -15.29 6.13
C ASN A 481 16.37 -16.72 6.53
N LEU A 482 15.15 -16.91 7.05
CA LEU A 482 14.49 -18.20 7.14
C LEU A 482 13.57 -18.36 5.93
N ILE A 483 13.90 -19.30 5.03
CA ILE A 483 13.17 -19.54 3.78
C ILE A 483 12.54 -20.91 3.88
N LEU A 484 11.22 -20.95 4.15
CA LEU A 484 10.52 -22.17 4.50
C LEU A 484 10.09 -22.97 3.28
N GLY A 485 9.85 -22.32 2.15
CA GLY A 485 9.49 -22.97 0.90
C GLY A 485 8.24 -23.84 0.99
N ARG A 486 7.23 -23.36 1.70
CA ARG A 486 5.98 -24.09 1.88
C ARG A 486 4.80 -23.32 1.30
N LEU A 487 3.70 -24.05 1.10
CA LEU A 487 2.41 -23.53 0.67
C LEU A 487 1.34 -24.18 1.55
N GLU A 488 0.69 -23.40 2.40
CA GLU A 488 -0.27 -23.95 3.37
C GLU A 488 -1.56 -24.44 2.75
N ASN A 489 -2.11 -23.69 1.83
CA ASN A 489 -3.43 -23.96 1.25
C ASN A 489 -3.40 -24.08 -0.26
N THR A 490 -2.29 -24.51 -0.81
CA THR A 490 -2.15 -24.67 -2.26
C THR A 490 -2.74 -25.99 -2.73
N PRO A 491 -3.50 -26.00 -3.83
CA PRO A 491 -3.90 -27.24 -4.48
C PRO A 491 -2.68 -28.10 -4.79
N GLU A 492 -2.87 -29.43 -4.89
CA GLU A 492 -1.79 -30.40 -5.17
C GLU A 492 -0.91 -30.04 -6.37
N GLU A 493 -1.43 -29.24 -7.31
CA GLU A 493 -0.68 -28.69 -8.44
C GLU A 493 -0.91 -27.17 -8.57
N PRO A 494 -0.12 -26.33 -7.90
CA PRO A 494 -0.19 -24.90 -8.09
C PRO A 494 0.19 -24.50 -9.52
N LYS A 495 -0.47 -23.49 -10.07
CA LYS A 495 -0.26 -22.99 -11.45
C LYS A 495 1.20 -22.58 -11.76
N ILE A 496 2.04 -22.36 -10.73
CA ILE A 496 3.43 -21.92 -10.83
C ILE A 496 4.38 -22.97 -10.19
N THR A 497 4.17 -24.25 -10.43
CA THR A 497 4.93 -25.35 -9.81
C THR A 497 6.45 -25.25 -9.98
N ARG A 498 6.93 -24.78 -11.14
CA ARG A 498 8.38 -24.67 -11.41
C ARG A 498 9.07 -23.71 -10.43
N ASN A 499 8.42 -22.58 -10.11
CA ASN A 499 9.00 -21.56 -9.25
C ASN A 499 9.02 -22.00 -7.77
N LEU A 500 8.05 -22.81 -7.35
CA LEU A 500 7.95 -23.29 -5.97
C LEU A 500 9.01 -24.32 -5.63
N LYS A 501 9.35 -25.19 -6.57
CA LYS A 501 10.35 -26.25 -6.37
C LYS A 501 11.80 -25.73 -6.27
N ASN A 502 12.04 -24.46 -6.61
CA ASN A 502 13.37 -23.88 -6.74
C ASN A 502 13.47 -22.50 -6.08
N MET A 503 12.80 -22.29 -4.96
CA MET A 503 12.92 -21.01 -4.23
C MET A 503 14.39 -20.73 -3.90
N CYS A 504 14.80 -19.47 -4.09
CA CYS A 504 16.17 -18.99 -4.14
C CYS A 504 17.09 -19.64 -5.21
N ALA A 505 16.98 -20.92 -5.52
CA ALA A 505 17.70 -21.46 -6.68
C ALA A 505 17.39 -20.74 -8.01
N LEU A 506 16.37 -19.89 -8.03
CA LEU A 506 16.04 -18.97 -9.15
C LEU A 506 17.15 -17.92 -9.39
N TYR A 507 18.00 -17.65 -8.42
CA TYR A 507 19.20 -16.83 -8.59
C TYR A 507 20.34 -17.58 -9.29
N ASP A 508 20.24 -18.87 -9.57
CA ASP A 508 21.28 -19.65 -10.26
C ASP A 508 21.58 -19.16 -11.68
N GLU A 509 20.68 -18.40 -12.28
CA GLU A 509 20.89 -17.73 -13.57
C GLU A 509 21.74 -16.44 -13.45
N TYR A 510 22.01 -15.97 -12.23
CA TYR A 510 22.82 -14.79 -11.97
C TYR A 510 24.28 -15.17 -11.70
N SER A 511 25.17 -14.19 -11.85
CA SER A 511 26.61 -14.39 -11.64
C SER A 511 26.98 -14.31 -10.16
N THR A 512 28.09 -14.97 -9.78
CA THR A 512 28.82 -14.58 -8.57
C THR A 512 29.57 -13.28 -8.80
N PRO A 513 30.06 -12.59 -7.75
CA PRO A 513 30.95 -11.42 -7.91
C PRO A 513 32.16 -11.69 -8.77
N GLU A 514 32.79 -12.86 -8.63
CA GLU A 514 33.97 -13.27 -9.37
C GLU A 514 33.68 -13.57 -10.84
N GLU A 515 32.57 -14.25 -11.12
CA GLU A 515 32.09 -14.52 -12.49
C GLU A 515 31.79 -13.22 -13.22
N TYR A 516 31.10 -12.27 -12.55
CA TYR A 516 30.78 -10.94 -13.09
C TYR A 516 32.05 -10.15 -13.40
N ALA A 517 32.99 -10.07 -12.46
CA ALA A 517 34.28 -9.40 -12.65
C ALA A 517 35.06 -10.01 -13.82
N THR A 518 35.08 -11.33 -13.93
CA THR A 518 35.77 -12.07 -15.02
C THR A 518 35.18 -11.78 -16.37
N ALA A 519 33.84 -11.72 -16.48
CA ALA A 519 33.13 -11.40 -17.72
C ALA A 519 33.53 -10.00 -18.24
N PHE A 520 33.60 -9.00 -17.35
CA PHE A 520 34.00 -7.64 -17.72
C PHE A 520 35.50 -7.53 -18.01
N ALA A 521 36.38 -8.19 -17.26
CA ALA A 521 37.79 -8.22 -17.54
C ALA A 521 38.09 -8.83 -18.93
N SER A 522 37.36 -9.87 -19.31
CA SER A 522 37.49 -10.51 -20.63
C SER A 522 36.91 -9.72 -21.79
N ALA A 523 36.02 -8.76 -21.52
CA ALA A 523 35.35 -7.97 -22.55
C ALA A 523 36.28 -6.94 -23.23
N GLY A 524 37.38 -6.55 -22.61
CA GLY A 524 38.37 -5.60 -23.14
C GLY A 524 37.67 -4.26 -23.53
N ARG A 525 37.85 -3.87 -24.82
CA ARG A 525 37.21 -2.61 -25.32
C ARG A 525 35.67 -2.61 -25.25
N ASN A 526 35.01 -3.76 -25.20
CA ASN A 526 33.56 -3.87 -25.11
C ASN A 526 33.05 -3.65 -23.68
N ALA A 527 33.93 -3.54 -22.67
CA ALA A 527 33.54 -3.29 -21.31
C ALA A 527 32.78 -1.95 -21.10
N HIS A 528 32.93 -1.00 -22.05
CA HIS A 528 32.20 0.26 -22.06
C HIS A 528 30.88 0.20 -22.85
N SER A 529 30.59 -0.93 -23.51
CA SER A 529 29.40 -1.06 -24.32
C SER A 529 28.19 -1.44 -23.46
N HIS A 530 27.13 -0.66 -23.58
CA HIS A 530 25.83 -0.99 -22.97
C HIS A 530 25.39 -2.45 -23.24
N ARG A 531 25.75 -3.01 -24.39
CA ARG A 531 25.38 -4.37 -24.79
C ARG A 531 25.96 -5.45 -23.88
N ILE A 532 27.12 -5.21 -23.24
CA ILE A 532 27.70 -6.21 -22.32
C ILE A 532 26.91 -6.25 -21.02
N PHE A 533 26.49 -5.12 -20.52
CA PHE A 533 25.64 -5.05 -19.32
C PHE A 533 24.30 -5.75 -19.50
N ALA A 534 23.69 -5.61 -20.68
CA ALA A 534 22.44 -6.31 -21.00
C ALA A 534 22.61 -7.84 -21.15
N LYS A 535 23.80 -8.32 -21.48
CA LYS A 535 24.06 -9.75 -21.72
C LYS A 535 24.70 -10.48 -20.54
N THR A 536 25.40 -9.77 -19.68
CA THR A 536 26.09 -10.34 -18.52
C THR A 536 25.15 -10.34 -17.33
N PRO A 537 24.73 -11.52 -16.80
CA PRO A 537 23.92 -11.58 -15.59
C PRO A 537 24.61 -10.85 -14.44
N GLN A 538 23.87 -10.01 -13.74
CA GLN A 538 24.40 -9.24 -12.60
C GLN A 538 24.84 -10.20 -11.48
N ALA A 539 25.81 -9.78 -10.68
CA ALA A 539 26.22 -10.53 -9.52
C ALA A 539 25.16 -10.45 -8.42
N VAL A 540 25.02 -11.54 -7.66
CA VAL A 540 24.19 -11.59 -6.45
C VAL A 540 25.04 -12.02 -5.26
N TYR A 541 24.62 -11.59 -4.06
CA TYR A 541 25.36 -11.80 -2.80
C TYR A 541 24.43 -12.54 -1.83
N ILE A 542 24.60 -13.87 -1.76
CA ILE A 542 23.69 -14.74 -1.01
C ILE A 542 24.49 -15.54 0.00
N ASN A 543 24.15 -15.42 1.29
CA ASN A 543 24.81 -16.16 2.35
C ASN A 543 23.96 -16.31 3.62
N GLY A 544 24.24 -17.38 4.37
CA GLY A 544 23.75 -17.60 5.72
C GLY A 544 22.23 -17.80 5.84
N ASN A 545 21.53 -18.09 4.74
CA ASN A 545 20.09 -18.37 4.80
C ASN A 545 19.83 -19.81 5.24
N ALA A 546 18.71 -20.03 5.92
CA ALA A 546 18.23 -21.36 6.28
C ALA A 546 17.06 -21.76 5.38
N TYR A 547 17.10 -23.01 4.88
CA TYR A 547 16.20 -23.54 3.86
C TYR A 547 15.45 -24.77 4.34
N SER A 548 14.14 -24.84 4.04
CA SER A 548 13.33 -26.04 4.20
C SER A 548 12.30 -26.18 3.08
N GLY A 549 11.51 -27.24 3.09
CA GLY A 549 10.44 -27.47 2.11
C GLY A 549 10.94 -27.54 0.68
N TYR A 550 10.41 -26.71 -0.21
CA TYR A 550 10.79 -26.60 -1.62
C TYR A 550 11.96 -25.63 -1.86
N ALA A 551 12.33 -24.83 -0.85
CA ALA A 551 13.42 -23.86 -0.97
C ALA A 551 14.78 -24.56 -1.04
N LYS A 552 15.66 -24.04 -1.90
CA LYS A 552 17.02 -24.53 -2.06
C LYS A 552 18.01 -23.38 -2.11
N PRO A 553 19.22 -23.56 -1.60
CA PRO A 553 20.23 -22.53 -1.65
C PRO A 553 20.63 -22.21 -3.10
N PHE A 554 21.09 -20.99 -3.31
CA PHE A 554 21.78 -20.58 -4.53
C PHE A 554 23.04 -21.44 -4.73
N ARG A 555 23.34 -21.80 -6.00
CA ARG A 555 24.45 -22.70 -6.35
C ARG A 555 25.84 -22.34 -5.77
N ALA A 556 26.05 -21.08 -5.48
CA ALA A 556 27.31 -20.55 -4.93
C ALA A 556 27.09 -19.78 -3.60
N GLU A 557 26.03 -20.13 -2.86
CA GLU A 557 25.79 -19.52 -1.56
C GLU A 557 26.86 -19.88 -0.56
N VAL A 558 27.25 -18.91 0.25
CA VAL A 558 28.19 -19.11 1.34
C VAL A 558 27.44 -19.46 2.62
N ASP A 559 27.87 -20.58 3.26
CA ASP A 559 27.30 -21.06 4.54
C ASP A 559 25.77 -21.24 4.57
N PRO A 560 25.15 -21.91 3.56
CA PRO A 560 23.72 -22.20 3.62
C PRO A 560 23.41 -23.23 4.73
N ILE A 561 22.25 -23.07 5.38
CA ILE A 561 21.79 -23.99 6.41
C ILE A 561 20.61 -24.78 5.83
N GLU A 562 20.82 -26.06 5.50
CA GLU A 562 19.74 -26.93 5.07
C GLU A 562 19.03 -27.51 6.30
N ALA A 563 17.78 -27.13 6.49
CA ALA A 563 16.95 -27.58 7.60
C ALA A 563 15.87 -28.55 7.10
N LYS A 564 15.62 -29.64 7.84
CA LYS A 564 14.61 -30.62 7.42
C LYS A 564 13.18 -30.11 7.56
N GLU A 565 12.93 -29.38 8.63
CA GLU A 565 11.58 -28.89 8.96
C GLU A 565 11.69 -27.52 9.62
N MET A 566 11.09 -26.52 9.00
CA MET A 566 10.77 -25.24 9.60
C MET A 566 9.29 -24.93 9.35
N ALA A 567 8.63 -24.29 10.27
CA ALA A 567 7.25 -23.84 10.13
C ALA A 567 7.07 -22.48 10.80
N ALA A 568 6.21 -21.67 10.23
CA ALA A 568 5.76 -20.41 10.81
C ALA A 568 4.29 -20.19 10.45
N SER A 569 3.50 -19.78 11.41
CA SER A 569 2.12 -19.35 11.25
C SER A 569 1.83 -18.24 12.24
N ILE A 570 0.70 -17.58 12.10
CA ILE A 570 0.31 -16.51 12.98
C ILE A 570 -1.15 -16.65 13.39
N ASP A 571 -1.46 -16.38 14.65
CA ASP A 571 -2.81 -16.32 15.18
C ASP A 571 -3.03 -14.94 15.83
N GLU A 572 -4.24 -14.45 15.75
CA GLU A 572 -4.68 -13.28 16.51
C GLU A 572 -5.42 -13.73 17.76
N VAL A 573 -5.02 -13.20 18.90
CA VAL A 573 -5.67 -13.42 20.20
C VAL A 573 -5.72 -12.09 20.96
N ASP A 574 -6.92 -11.58 21.21
CA ASP A 574 -7.17 -10.36 21.97
C ASP A 574 -6.36 -9.14 21.46
N GLY A 575 -6.31 -8.93 20.14
CA GLY A 575 -5.58 -7.83 19.49
C GLY A 575 -4.07 -7.99 19.48
N LYS A 576 -3.57 -9.19 19.77
CA LYS A 576 -2.16 -9.55 19.68
C LYS A 576 -1.94 -10.59 18.59
N TRP A 577 -0.94 -10.38 17.76
CA TRP A 577 -0.53 -11.34 16.74
C TRP A 577 0.62 -12.18 17.26
N ILE A 578 0.36 -13.48 17.38
CA ILE A 578 1.24 -14.48 17.97
C ILE A 578 1.85 -15.32 16.87
N LEU A 579 3.14 -15.13 16.62
CA LEU A 579 3.93 -15.98 15.71
C LEU A 579 4.14 -17.34 16.39
N LYS A 580 3.68 -18.41 15.73
CA LYS A 580 4.04 -19.80 16.03
C LYS A 580 5.16 -20.21 15.10
N ILE A 581 6.36 -20.41 15.62
CA ILE A 581 7.53 -20.76 14.82
C ILE A 581 8.19 -22.04 15.33
N LYS A 582 8.56 -22.92 14.38
CA LYS A 582 9.32 -24.14 14.63
C LYS A 582 10.62 -24.10 13.86
N VAL A 583 11.75 -24.25 14.54
CA VAL A 583 13.06 -24.37 13.91
C VAL A 583 13.85 -25.56 14.49
N PRO A 584 14.71 -26.24 13.69
CA PRO A 584 15.59 -27.28 14.20
C PRO A 584 16.81 -26.67 14.91
N GLU A 585 17.53 -27.53 15.67
CA GLU A 585 18.75 -27.17 16.38
C GLU A 585 19.80 -26.50 15.47
N ALA A 586 19.93 -26.99 14.23
CA ALA A 586 20.89 -26.45 13.26
C ALA A 586 20.67 -24.95 12.96
N VAL A 587 19.42 -24.47 13.05
CA VAL A 587 19.04 -23.06 12.88
C VAL A 587 19.21 -22.30 14.19
N ALA A 588 18.74 -22.88 15.29
CA ALA A 588 18.77 -22.23 16.60
C ALA A 588 20.19 -22.00 17.13
N SER A 589 21.13 -22.89 16.78
CA SER A 589 22.55 -22.82 17.14
C SER A 589 23.45 -22.27 16.03
N ALA A 590 22.89 -21.75 14.95
CA ALA A 590 23.65 -21.20 13.84
C ALA A 590 24.53 -20.01 14.26
N SER A 591 25.63 -19.82 13.51
CA SER A 591 26.52 -18.67 13.69
C SER A 591 26.80 -18.05 12.33
N CYS A 592 25.86 -17.21 11.86
CA CYS A 592 25.97 -16.50 10.61
C CYS A 592 26.86 -15.25 10.75
N ARG A 593 27.31 -14.73 9.61
CA ARG A 593 28.00 -13.45 9.56
C ARG A 593 27.01 -12.32 9.90
N ALA A 594 27.42 -11.40 10.77
CA ALA A 594 26.63 -10.19 11.05
C ALA A 594 26.48 -9.33 9.79
N VAL A 595 25.27 -8.83 9.54
CA VAL A 595 25.01 -7.91 8.43
C VAL A 595 25.17 -6.48 8.94
N THR A 596 25.83 -5.65 8.14
CA THR A 596 26.07 -4.22 8.40
C THR A 596 25.90 -3.44 7.10
N THR A 597 25.63 -2.15 7.18
CA THR A 597 25.64 -1.24 6.03
C THR A 597 26.94 -1.39 5.22
N GLU A 598 28.08 -1.46 5.91
CA GLU A 598 29.40 -1.60 5.25
C GLU A 598 29.52 -2.89 4.44
N ASN A 599 29.10 -4.05 5.00
CA ASN A 599 29.27 -5.32 4.30
C ASN A 599 28.17 -5.62 3.26
N LEU A 600 27.03 -4.90 3.27
CA LEU A 600 26.08 -4.87 2.16
C LEU A 600 26.65 -4.12 0.96
N GLY A 601 27.54 -3.15 1.19
CA GLY A 601 28.13 -2.33 0.14
C GLY A 601 27.12 -1.37 -0.50
N MET A 602 27.20 -1.22 -1.82
CA MET A 602 26.36 -0.31 -2.60
C MET A 602 25.87 -1.02 -3.87
N PRO A 603 24.63 -0.74 -4.33
CA PRO A 603 24.18 -1.14 -5.66
C PRO A 603 25.04 -0.48 -6.75
N ARG A 604 25.26 -1.21 -7.84
CA ARG A 604 26.18 -0.79 -8.93
C ARG A 604 25.74 0.45 -9.69
N VAL A 605 24.44 0.70 -9.76
CA VAL A 605 23.90 1.82 -10.55
C VAL A 605 23.86 3.10 -9.72
N THR A 606 23.30 3.03 -8.52
CA THR A 606 23.08 4.21 -7.69
C THR A 606 24.31 4.61 -6.88
N GLU A 607 25.16 3.65 -6.55
CA GLU A 607 26.33 3.86 -5.67
C GLU A 607 25.98 4.52 -4.32
N GLU A 608 24.74 4.25 -3.85
CA GLU A 608 24.22 4.68 -2.55
C GLU A 608 24.29 3.52 -1.56
N ALA A 609 24.70 3.74 -0.33
CA ALA A 609 24.78 2.71 0.69
C ALA A 609 23.38 2.26 1.16
N TYR A 610 23.30 1.03 1.72
CA TYR A 610 22.10 0.57 2.44
C TYR A 610 22.11 1.18 3.84
N GLU A 611 21.56 2.38 3.97
CA GLU A 611 21.59 3.19 5.18
C GLU A 611 20.24 3.84 5.50
N ASN A 612 20.11 4.49 6.63
CA ASN A 612 18.90 5.22 6.99
C ASN A 612 18.77 6.53 6.17
N PRO A 613 17.55 7.11 6.05
CA PRO A 613 17.33 8.35 5.32
C PRO A 613 18.13 9.59 5.77
N ASP A 614 18.77 9.51 6.92
CA ASP A 614 19.67 10.53 7.46
C ASP A 614 21.16 10.24 7.21
N GLY A 615 21.48 9.18 6.44
CA GLY A 615 22.82 8.76 6.13
C GLY A 615 23.54 7.98 7.25
N THR A 616 22.81 7.63 8.31
CA THR A 616 23.39 6.78 9.38
C THR A 616 23.29 5.29 9.04
N PRO A 617 24.23 4.46 9.48
CA PRO A 617 24.17 3.02 9.27
C PRO A 617 22.90 2.39 9.85
N ILE A 618 22.33 1.39 9.16
CA ILE A 618 21.21 0.60 9.66
C ILE A 618 21.72 -0.34 10.79
N ASP A 619 21.00 -0.33 11.91
CA ASP A 619 21.25 -1.25 13.02
C ASP A 619 20.51 -2.59 12.82
N PHE A 620 21.14 -3.52 12.09
CA PHE A 620 20.62 -4.88 11.88
C PHE A 620 20.74 -5.79 13.14
N ALA A 621 21.41 -5.31 14.19
CA ALA A 621 21.53 -6.09 15.42
C ALA A 621 20.24 -6.10 16.26
N LYS A 622 19.34 -5.15 16.03
CA LYS A 622 18.01 -5.14 16.67
C LYS A 622 17.01 -5.99 15.87
N ASP A 623 16.40 -6.94 16.57
CA ASP A 623 15.39 -7.82 16.00
C ASP A 623 14.01 -7.13 15.81
N ILE A 624 13.03 -7.90 15.32
CA ILE A 624 11.66 -7.40 15.10
C ILE A 624 11.04 -6.83 16.40
N LEU A 625 11.40 -7.34 17.56
CA LEU A 625 10.92 -6.91 18.87
C LEU A 625 11.79 -5.83 19.52
N GLY A 626 12.88 -5.41 18.85
CA GLY A 626 13.85 -4.45 19.37
C GLY A 626 14.91 -5.04 20.29
N ASN A 627 14.96 -6.37 20.48
CA ASN A 627 16.00 -7.03 21.26
C ASN A 627 17.34 -7.02 20.49
N VAL A 628 18.43 -6.80 21.22
CA VAL A 628 19.77 -6.79 20.62
C VAL A 628 20.31 -8.21 20.50
N ARG A 629 20.84 -8.57 19.34
CA ARG A 629 21.54 -9.83 19.09
C ARG A 629 22.87 -9.83 19.84
N ASN A 630 22.91 -10.54 20.96
CA ASN A 630 24.11 -10.67 21.77
C ASN A 630 24.72 -12.06 21.55
N GLY A 631 25.86 -12.16 20.86
CA GLY A 631 26.55 -13.42 20.57
C GLY A 631 26.45 -13.87 19.12
N ALA A 632 26.21 -15.17 18.87
CA ALA A 632 26.11 -15.72 17.54
C ALA A 632 24.85 -15.16 16.82
N VAL A 633 25.01 -14.76 15.57
CA VAL A 633 23.92 -14.28 14.72
C VAL A 633 23.20 -15.47 14.13
N ILE A 634 21.92 -15.65 14.42
CA ILE A 634 21.08 -16.66 13.79
C ILE A 634 20.29 -16.05 12.62
N PRO A 635 19.86 -16.85 11.63
CA PRO A 635 18.99 -16.37 10.56
C PRO A 635 17.58 -16.10 11.09
N GLY A 636 16.86 -15.22 10.39
CA GLY A 636 15.49 -14.80 10.72
C GLY A 636 15.41 -13.53 11.55
N PRO A 637 14.18 -13.04 11.79
CA PRO A 637 13.92 -11.71 12.35
C PRO A 637 14.05 -11.61 13.86
N LEU A 638 14.31 -12.70 14.58
CA LEU A 638 14.45 -12.76 16.02
C LEU A 638 15.91 -12.85 16.46
N ALA A 639 16.25 -12.20 17.57
CA ALA A 639 17.61 -12.20 18.11
C ALA A 639 18.03 -13.59 18.63
N SER A 640 17.08 -14.38 19.09
CA SER A 640 17.31 -15.75 19.52
C SER A 640 16.07 -16.62 19.24
N LEU A 641 16.32 -17.88 18.94
CA LEU A 641 15.31 -18.94 18.78
C LEU A 641 15.78 -20.18 19.55
N LYS A 642 14.83 -20.91 20.13
CA LYS A 642 15.08 -22.25 20.69
C LYS A 642 14.73 -23.29 19.66
N ALA A 643 15.40 -24.43 19.66
CA ALA A 643 14.97 -25.55 18.84
C ALA A 643 13.58 -26.05 19.27
N GLY A 644 12.75 -26.44 18.30
CA GLY A 644 11.37 -26.83 18.54
C GLY A 644 10.37 -25.72 18.25
N GLU A 645 9.17 -25.87 18.80
CA GLU A 645 8.06 -24.94 18.61
C GLU A 645 8.06 -23.84 19.68
N GLN A 646 7.72 -22.60 19.28
CA GLN A 646 7.65 -21.43 20.14
C GLN A 646 6.51 -20.52 19.71
N GLU A 647 5.94 -19.81 20.69
CA GLU A 647 4.92 -18.78 20.47
C GLU A 647 5.48 -17.42 20.94
N ILE A 648 5.39 -16.41 20.10
CA ILE A 648 5.99 -15.09 20.32
C ILE A 648 5.00 -14.01 19.86
N VAL A 649 4.65 -13.08 20.74
CA VAL A 649 3.88 -11.88 20.33
C VAL A 649 4.79 -11.01 19.46
N VAL A 650 4.41 -10.78 18.22
CA VAL A 650 5.20 -10.04 17.23
C VAL A 650 4.57 -8.72 16.84
N TRP A 651 3.29 -8.54 17.10
CA TRP A 651 2.58 -7.29 16.86
C TRP A 651 1.38 -7.17 17.80
N GLU A 652 1.09 -5.94 18.24
CA GLU A 652 -0.08 -5.60 19.08
C GLU A 652 -0.73 -4.33 18.50
N ARG A 653 -2.07 -4.27 18.57
CA ARG A 653 -2.85 -3.11 18.13
C ARG A 653 -2.87 -2.01 19.20
#